data_7b9272f8659cc94938e76be10f7f7f57
#
_entry.id   7b9272f8659cc94938e76be10f7f7f57
#
_cell.length_a   1.000
_cell.length_b   1.000
_cell.length_c   1.000
_cell.angle_alpha   90.00
_cell.angle_beta   90.00
_cell.angle_gamma   90.00
#
_symmetry.space_group_name_H-M   'P 1'
#
loop_
_entity.id
_entity.type
_entity.pdbx_description
1 polymer ?
#
loop_
_entity_poly.entity_id
_entity_poly.type
_entity_poly.pdbx_seq_one_letter_code
_entity_poly.pdbx_strand_id
1 'polypeptide(L)'
;MYVIKRDGKKEPIMFDKITARIKKLCYGFNELVDPVRVAMRVIEGLYDGVTTSELDNLAAEIAATMTTTHPEYASLAARISVSNLHKNTNKSFSSTMNDLHTYVNPITGKKAPLLSDEVYKVIKKNAELLDSKIIYNRDFGYDYFGFKTLERSYLLKINGKIVERPQHMLMRVSVGIHLDDIDAVIDTYELMSKKYFTHATPTLFNAGTPKPQMSSCFLLTMQDDSIDGIYDTLKQTAKISQSAGGIGLSIHNIRSTGSYISGTNGTSNGIVPMLRVFNDTARYVDQGGGKRKGSFAIYIEPWHADIYDFLDLKKNHGKEEMRARDLFYAMWMPDLFMKRVENNEEWTLMCPNECPGLYDCHGDEFDKLYLKYEKQSKGRKSIKARELWEKILESQIETGTPYMLYKDSCNRKSNQKNLGTIRSSNLCTEILEYTSKDEIAVCNLASIALPMFVEDGEFNHQKLFDVTVRVTKNLNKVIDRNYYPVKEAENSNFRHRPVGLGVQGLADAFILLRLPFTSDKAKELNQEIFETIYFAALTASVEEAKKDGVYESYKGSPISKGELQHNMWGVEDEDLSGRWDWKVLRKSILKHGVRNSLLVAPMPTASTSQILGNNECFEPYTSNIYTRRVLSGEFIVVNKHLLNDLVELGLWNEEMKHELMGANGSIQDIEGIPDDLKELYKTVWEMSMKDIIDMARHRGFFIDQSQSLNLFMEGATMSKLTSMHFYAWKSGLKTGMYYLRTKAAVDAIKFTLKKKEVESPASVEPEVVKEEVGEVEITRTEKAAATKSKEKPVAVEPLSPEELKQILSQSKENDDDDCLMCGS
;
A
#
# COMPACT_ATOMS: atom_id res chain seq x y z
N MET A 1 -31.95 4.67 34.47
CA MET A 1 -30.78 4.26 33.70
C MET A 1 -29.52 4.38 34.50
N TYR A 2 -28.68 3.36 34.48
CA TYR A 2 -27.41 3.31 35.19
C TYR A 2 -26.27 3.11 34.20
N VAL A 3 -25.11 3.67 34.53
CA VAL A 3 -23.84 3.46 33.79
C VAL A 3 -22.90 2.63 34.66
N ILE A 4 -22.14 1.74 34.01
CA ILE A 4 -21.12 0.94 34.69
C ILE A 4 -19.77 1.63 34.48
N LYS A 5 -19.15 2.02 35.58
CA LYS A 5 -17.81 2.63 35.59
C LYS A 5 -16.73 1.58 35.27
N ARG A 6 -15.51 2.04 34.92
CA ARG A 6 -14.36 1.14 34.67
C ARG A 6 -13.92 0.31 35.87
N ASP A 7 -14.23 0.77 37.08
CA ASP A 7 -14.03 0.04 38.34
C ASP A 7 -15.18 -0.93 38.69
N GLY A 8 -16.19 -1.08 37.81
CA GLY A 8 -17.35 -1.94 37.98
C GLY A 8 -18.50 -1.33 38.78
N LYS A 9 -18.34 -0.12 39.31
CA LYS A 9 -19.42 0.56 40.06
C LYS A 9 -20.55 1.00 39.15
N LYS A 10 -21.78 0.86 39.63
CA LYS A 10 -22.99 1.39 38.99
C LYS A 10 -23.30 2.79 39.52
N GLU A 11 -23.47 3.75 38.62
CA GLU A 11 -23.90 5.11 38.92
C GLU A 11 -25.10 5.51 38.07
N PRO A 12 -26.00 6.40 38.52
CA PRO A 12 -27.05 6.96 37.71
C PRO A 12 -26.41 7.73 36.50
N ILE A 13 -27.02 7.61 35.33
CA ILE A 13 -26.58 8.38 34.15
C ILE A 13 -26.85 9.87 34.37
N MET A 14 -25.82 10.70 34.17
CA MET A 14 -25.91 12.15 34.24
C MET A 14 -25.49 12.72 32.87
N PHE A 15 -26.42 13.28 32.13
CA PHE A 15 -26.21 13.82 30.76
C PHE A 15 -25.17 14.94 30.73
N ASP A 16 -25.18 15.79 31.77
CA ASP A 16 -24.19 16.86 31.91
C ASP A 16 -22.74 16.34 31.97
N LYS A 17 -22.51 15.16 32.56
CA LYS A 17 -21.19 14.56 32.58
C LYS A 17 -20.74 14.09 31.20
N ILE A 18 -21.66 13.64 30.31
CA ILE A 18 -21.37 13.25 28.95
C ILE A 18 -20.95 14.51 28.14
N THR A 19 -21.75 15.57 28.21
CA THR A 19 -21.44 16.83 27.55
C THR A 19 -20.12 17.43 28.03
N ALA A 20 -19.90 17.48 29.35
CA ALA A 20 -18.67 18.00 29.94
C ALA A 20 -17.45 17.18 29.52
N ARG A 21 -17.59 15.85 29.40
CA ARG A 21 -16.54 14.93 28.93
C ARG A 21 -16.11 15.24 27.51
N ILE A 22 -17.06 15.46 26.60
CA ILE A 22 -16.79 15.78 25.19
C ILE A 22 -16.22 17.19 25.08
N LYS A 23 -16.84 18.16 25.75
CA LYS A 23 -16.39 19.57 25.79
C LYS A 23 -14.93 19.70 26.23
N LYS A 24 -14.50 18.92 27.22
CA LYS A 24 -13.12 18.91 27.71
C LYS A 24 -12.09 18.52 26.62
N LEU A 25 -12.50 17.81 25.58
CA LEU A 25 -11.64 17.34 24.49
C LEU A 25 -11.71 18.24 23.24
N CYS A 26 -12.57 19.29 23.26
CA CYS A 26 -12.74 20.23 22.15
C CYS A 26 -11.75 21.41 22.18
N TYR A 27 -10.76 21.40 23.05
CA TYR A 27 -9.81 22.52 23.15
C TYR A 27 -9.07 22.79 21.83
N GLY A 28 -8.99 24.05 21.44
CA GLY A 28 -8.26 24.51 20.27
C GLY A 28 -8.93 24.21 18.91
N PHE A 29 -10.18 23.74 18.91
CA PHE A 29 -10.95 23.52 17.68
C PHE A 29 -11.75 24.77 17.26
N ASN A 30 -12.13 24.81 16.01
CA ASN A 30 -13.03 25.81 15.44
C ASN A 30 -14.39 25.77 16.16
N GLU A 31 -15.06 26.93 16.24
CA GLU A 31 -16.39 27.08 16.87
C GLU A 31 -17.49 26.22 16.18
N LEU A 32 -17.28 25.79 14.96
CA LEU A 32 -18.18 24.87 14.23
C LEU A 32 -18.16 23.44 14.81
N VAL A 33 -17.19 23.12 15.63
CA VAL A 33 -17.12 21.83 16.34
C VAL A 33 -17.89 21.94 17.66
N ASP A 34 -19.16 21.56 17.62
CA ASP A 34 -20.10 21.70 18.73
C ASP A 34 -20.17 20.42 19.57
N PRO A 35 -19.60 20.40 20.81
CA PRO A 35 -19.67 19.26 21.70
C PRO A 35 -21.07 18.89 22.15
N VAL A 36 -21.99 19.85 22.20
CA VAL A 36 -23.39 19.63 22.62
C VAL A 36 -24.11 18.78 21.58
N ARG A 37 -23.89 19.07 20.29
CA ARG A 37 -24.47 18.30 19.18
C ARG A 37 -24.04 16.83 19.22
N VAL A 38 -22.78 16.56 19.52
CA VAL A 38 -22.26 15.20 19.71
C VAL A 38 -22.91 14.55 20.93
N ALA A 39 -22.96 15.26 22.06
CA ALA A 39 -23.53 14.74 23.30
C ALA A 39 -25.03 14.39 23.15
N MET A 40 -25.81 15.21 22.47
CA MET A 40 -27.24 14.92 22.21
C MET A 40 -27.44 13.60 21.46
N ARG A 41 -26.66 13.36 20.40
CA ARG A 41 -26.73 12.10 19.65
C ARG A 41 -26.25 10.90 20.47
N VAL A 42 -25.26 11.08 21.35
CA VAL A 42 -24.83 10.02 22.29
C VAL A 42 -25.97 9.67 23.24
N ILE A 43 -26.69 10.68 23.76
CA ILE A 43 -27.80 10.49 24.70
C ILE A 43 -28.94 9.69 24.05
N GLU A 44 -29.23 9.90 22.77
CA GLU A 44 -30.23 9.15 22.00
C GLU A 44 -29.93 7.65 21.89
N GLY A 45 -28.64 7.28 21.89
CA GLY A 45 -28.16 5.88 21.81
C GLY A 45 -27.96 5.18 23.16
N LEU A 46 -28.38 5.78 24.29
CA LEU A 46 -28.16 5.22 25.62
C LEU A 46 -29.07 4.06 25.96
N TYR A 47 -28.53 3.06 26.64
CA TYR A 47 -29.26 1.95 27.25
C TYR A 47 -28.81 1.71 28.68
N ASP A 48 -29.64 1.00 29.47
CA ASP A 48 -29.33 0.71 30.86
C ASP A 48 -28.17 -0.27 30.98
N GLY A 49 -27.22 0.07 31.90
CA GLY A 49 -26.03 -0.77 32.09
C GLY A 49 -24.89 -0.53 31.10
N VAL A 50 -24.97 0.50 30.24
CA VAL A 50 -23.87 0.86 29.33
C VAL A 50 -22.61 1.17 30.12
N THR A 51 -21.45 0.70 29.65
CA THR A 51 -20.18 1.03 30.31
C THR A 51 -19.66 2.41 29.87
N THR A 52 -18.87 3.07 30.73
CA THR A 52 -18.24 4.34 30.35
C THR A 52 -17.25 4.21 29.18
N SER A 53 -16.72 3.01 28.93
CA SER A 53 -15.88 2.72 27.78
C SER A 53 -16.69 2.65 26.48
N GLU A 54 -17.85 2.01 26.51
CA GLU A 54 -18.80 1.97 25.37
C GLU A 54 -19.33 3.37 25.06
N LEU A 55 -19.61 4.19 26.08
CA LEU A 55 -20.01 5.59 25.88
C LEU A 55 -18.93 6.42 25.18
N ASP A 56 -17.66 6.26 25.57
CA ASP A 56 -16.55 6.92 24.89
C ASP A 56 -16.42 6.43 23.43
N ASN A 57 -16.61 5.14 23.15
CA ASN A 57 -16.61 4.61 21.78
C ASN A 57 -17.76 5.17 20.95
N LEU A 58 -18.99 5.16 21.48
CA LEU A 58 -20.15 5.73 20.80
C LEU A 58 -19.96 7.22 20.50
N ALA A 59 -19.43 7.98 21.46
CA ALA A 59 -19.14 9.40 21.26
C ALA A 59 -18.09 9.64 20.16
N ALA A 60 -17.06 8.81 20.10
CA ALA A 60 -16.04 8.87 19.05
C ALA A 60 -16.63 8.54 17.67
N GLU A 61 -17.45 7.52 17.58
CA GLU A 61 -18.13 7.12 16.33
C GLU A 61 -19.07 8.23 15.84
N ILE A 62 -19.88 8.79 16.71
CA ILE A 62 -20.76 9.93 16.37
C ILE A 62 -19.95 11.13 15.91
N ALA A 63 -18.89 11.50 16.61
CA ALA A 63 -18.01 12.57 16.16
C ALA A 63 -17.40 12.28 14.78
N ALA A 64 -16.98 11.03 14.52
CA ALA A 64 -16.45 10.61 13.22
C ALA A 64 -17.49 10.75 12.09
N THR A 65 -18.76 10.47 12.34
CA THR A 65 -19.83 10.69 11.33
C THR A 65 -20.04 12.17 10.99
N MET A 66 -19.64 13.07 11.87
CA MET A 66 -19.76 14.51 11.68
C MET A 66 -18.54 15.13 10.98
N THR A 67 -17.58 14.34 10.56
CA THR A 67 -16.37 14.79 9.81
C THR A 67 -16.74 15.53 8.54
N THR A 68 -17.87 15.21 7.92
CA THR A 68 -18.39 15.94 6.76
C THR A 68 -18.96 17.33 7.09
N THR A 69 -19.19 17.65 8.36
CA THR A 69 -19.59 19.00 8.80
C THR A 69 -18.36 19.89 8.98
N HIS A 70 -17.32 19.36 9.60
CA HIS A 70 -16.04 20.02 9.76
C HIS A 70 -14.93 18.96 9.96
N PRO A 71 -13.73 19.09 9.35
CA PRO A 71 -12.68 18.06 9.44
C PRO A 71 -12.19 17.81 10.86
N GLU A 72 -12.24 18.81 11.73
CA GLU A 72 -11.80 18.67 13.13
C GLU A 72 -12.68 17.72 13.96
N TYR A 73 -13.87 17.33 13.50
CA TYR A 73 -14.62 16.24 14.14
C TYR A 73 -13.89 14.89 14.09
N ALA A 74 -13.07 14.63 13.07
CA ALA A 74 -12.20 13.47 13.03
C ALA A 74 -11.14 13.53 14.15
N SER A 75 -10.61 14.71 14.42
CA SER A 75 -9.67 14.94 15.52
C SER A 75 -10.34 14.81 16.88
N LEU A 76 -11.58 15.30 17.03
CA LEU A 76 -12.38 15.10 18.26
C LEU A 76 -12.64 13.61 18.50
N ALA A 77 -13.06 12.88 17.47
CA ALA A 77 -13.29 11.44 17.55
C ALA A 77 -12.03 10.69 18.00
N ALA A 78 -10.88 11.04 17.42
CA ALA A 78 -9.59 10.49 17.83
C ALA A 78 -9.25 10.82 19.28
N ARG A 79 -9.41 12.07 19.71
CA ARG A 79 -9.14 12.47 21.11
C ARG A 79 -10.01 11.70 22.11
N ILE A 80 -11.28 11.47 21.80
CA ILE A 80 -12.17 10.65 22.64
C ILE A 80 -11.66 9.21 22.71
N SER A 81 -11.33 8.62 21.56
CA SER A 81 -10.81 7.24 21.50
C SER A 81 -9.46 7.08 22.21
N VAL A 82 -8.53 8.01 22.01
CA VAL A 82 -7.22 8.05 22.68
C VAL A 82 -7.41 8.17 24.20
N SER A 83 -8.26 9.08 24.63
CA SER A 83 -8.54 9.23 26.07
C SER A 83 -9.20 7.98 26.67
N ASN A 84 -10.05 7.28 25.91
CA ASN A 84 -10.59 5.98 26.32
C ASN A 84 -9.47 4.94 26.48
N LEU A 85 -8.59 4.80 25.50
CA LEU A 85 -7.44 3.89 25.56
C LEU A 85 -6.53 4.22 26.75
N HIS A 86 -6.20 5.49 26.98
CA HIS A 86 -5.35 5.92 28.09
C HIS A 86 -5.95 5.58 29.45
N LYS A 87 -7.27 5.61 29.58
CA LYS A 87 -7.96 5.22 30.82
C LYS A 87 -8.00 3.70 31.04
N ASN A 88 -7.86 2.92 29.96
CA ASN A 88 -7.90 1.47 30.01
C ASN A 88 -6.50 0.84 30.02
N THR A 89 -5.43 1.62 29.95
CA THR A 89 -4.04 1.16 29.85
C THR A 89 -3.14 1.82 30.89
N ASN A 90 -2.04 1.13 31.21
CA ASN A 90 -1.04 1.68 32.14
C ASN A 90 -0.30 2.86 31.48
N LYS A 91 -0.02 3.90 32.26
CA LYS A 91 0.74 5.07 31.80
C LYS A 91 2.24 4.77 31.67
N SER A 92 2.79 3.93 32.54
CA SER A 92 4.23 3.64 32.54
C SER A 92 4.59 2.69 31.39
N PHE A 93 5.50 3.14 30.53
CA PHE A 93 6.06 2.33 29.47
C PHE A 93 6.83 1.12 30.03
N SER A 94 7.75 1.35 30.95
CA SER A 94 8.57 0.28 31.55
C SER A 94 7.73 -0.79 32.24
N SER A 95 6.65 -0.40 32.92
CA SER A 95 5.70 -1.32 33.54
C SER A 95 4.94 -2.14 32.48
N THR A 96 4.46 -1.51 31.42
CA THR A 96 3.78 -2.19 30.31
C THR A 96 4.71 -3.21 29.63
N MET A 97 5.98 -2.85 29.42
CA MET A 97 6.98 -3.76 28.84
C MET A 97 7.29 -4.93 29.78
N ASN A 98 7.28 -4.72 31.10
CA ASN A 98 7.38 -5.82 32.06
C ASN A 98 6.22 -6.80 31.94
N ASP A 99 4.98 -6.29 31.84
CA ASP A 99 3.79 -7.14 31.65
C ASP A 99 3.85 -7.97 30.38
N LEU A 100 4.32 -7.38 29.28
CA LEU A 100 4.51 -8.07 28.00
C LEU A 100 5.62 -9.14 28.09
N HIS A 101 6.71 -8.86 28.81
CA HIS A 101 7.81 -9.80 28.98
C HIS A 101 7.47 -10.97 29.89
N THR A 102 6.73 -10.74 30.96
CA THR A 102 6.36 -11.75 31.98
C THR A 102 5.07 -12.50 31.66
N TYR A 103 4.49 -12.26 30.48
CA TYR A 103 3.21 -12.86 30.11
C TYR A 103 3.23 -14.39 30.14
N VAL A 104 2.21 -14.93 30.78
CA VAL A 104 1.93 -16.36 30.85
C VAL A 104 0.59 -16.63 30.17
N ASN A 105 0.55 -17.54 29.21
CA ASN A 105 -0.70 -17.91 28.57
C ASN A 105 -1.64 -18.58 29.58
N PRO A 106 -2.83 -18.05 29.84
CA PRO A 106 -3.73 -18.54 30.88
C PRO A 106 -4.32 -19.92 30.56
N ILE A 107 -4.35 -20.31 29.28
CA ILE A 107 -4.90 -21.59 28.83
C ILE A 107 -3.88 -22.71 29.04
N THR A 108 -2.62 -22.45 28.63
CA THR A 108 -1.56 -23.48 28.66
C THR A 108 -0.70 -23.45 29.92
N GLY A 109 -0.78 -22.36 30.71
CA GLY A 109 0.08 -22.11 31.87
C GLY A 109 1.59 -21.92 31.53
N LYS A 110 1.93 -21.82 30.24
CA LYS A 110 3.31 -21.66 29.78
C LYS A 110 3.67 -20.18 29.63
N LYS A 111 4.94 -19.85 29.91
CA LYS A 111 5.50 -18.53 29.60
C LYS A 111 5.41 -18.31 28.09
N ALA A 112 4.89 -17.17 27.71
CA ALA A 112 4.69 -16.75 26.31
C ALA A 112 5.05 -15.26 26.14
N PRO A 113 6.31 -14.87 26.39
CA PRO A 113 6.72 -13.47 26.37
C PRO A 113 6.44 -12.84 25.01
N LEU A 114 5.93 -11.62 25.01
CA LEU A 114 5.68 -10.79 23.84
C LEU A 114 6.81 -9.77 23.60
N LEU A 115 7.73 -9.65 24.56
CA LEU A 115 8.93 -8.84 24.48
C LEU A 115 10.16 -9.73 24.65
N SER A 116 11.23 -9.48 23.87
CA SER A 116 12.47 -10.26 23.96
C SER A 116 13.23 -9.95 25.24
N ASP A 117 14.01 -10.94 25.74
CA ASP A 117 14.85 -10.77 26.94
C ASP A 117 15.88 -9.64 26.77
N GLU A 118 16.46 -9.53 25.59
CA GLU A 118 17.47 -8.53 25.28
C GLU A 118 16.89 -7.10 25.37
N VAL A 119 15.77 -6.88 24.70
CA VAL A 119 15.06 -5.57 24.72
C VAL A 119 14.56 -5.25 26.13
N TYR A 120 14.03 -6.24 26.84
CA TYR A 120 13.58 -6.04 28.21
C TYR A 120 14.72 -5.63 29.16
N LYS A 121 15.91 -6.23 29.05
CA LYS A 121 17.09 -5.84 29.83
C LYS A 121 17.48 -4.39 29.60
N VAL A 122 17.49 -3.94 28.35
CA VAL A 122 17.79 -2.54 27.97
C VAL A 122 16.76 -1.59 28.59
N ILE A 123 15.47 -1.92 28.46
CA ILE A 123 14.39 -1.09 28.99
C ILE A 123 14.46 -1.02 30.52
N LYS A 124 14.68 -2.14 31.19
CA LYS A 124 14.79 -2.19 32.65
C LYS A 124 15.96 -1.37 33.18
N LYS A 125 17.12 -1.44 32.50
CA LYS A 125 18.32 -0.64 32.84
C LYS A 125 18.09 0.86 32.69
N ASN A 126 17.29 1.28 31.72
CA ASN A 126 17.05 2.69 31.36
C ASN A 126 15.62 3.15 31.65
N ALA A 127 14.87 2.46 32.53
CA ALA A 127 13.43 2.64 32.72
C ALA A 127 13.03 4.10 33.00
N GLU A 128 13.68 4.76 33.98
CA GLU A 128 13.36 6.15 34.33
C GLU A 128 13.61 7.12 33.17
N LEU A 129 14.70 6.94 32.46
CA LEU A 129 15.03 7.78 31.32
C LEU A 129 14.01 7.61 30.19
N LEU A 130 13.73 6.37 29.78
CA LEU A 130 12.80 6.07 28.68
C LEU A 130 11.38 6.52 29.03
N ASP A 131 10.90 6.23 30.25
CA ASP A 131 9.60 6.69 30.73
C ASP A 131 9.48 8.22 30.72
N SER A 132 10.56 8.94 31.07
CA SER A 132 10.60 10.42 31.07
C SER A 132 10.57 11.04 29.68
N LYS A 133 11.03 10.33 28.65
CA LYS A 133 11.08 10.82 27.27
C LYS A 133 9.78 10.68 26.51
N ILE A 134 8.85 9.85 26.99
CA ILE A 134 7.59 9.62 26.30
C ILE A 134 6.63 10.81 26.49
N ILE A 135 6.12 11.33 25.39
CA ILE A 135 5.19 12.45 25.36
C ILE A 135 3.80 11.95 24.94
N TYR A 136 3.00 11.55 25.93
CA TYR A 136 1.67 10.95 25.70
C TYR A 136 0.67 11.87 25.01
N ASN A 137 0.85 13.21 25.12
CA ASN A 137 -0.01 14.16 24.44
C ASN A 137 0.04 14.05 22.91
N ARG A 138 1.11 13.47 22.36
CA ARG A 138 1.24 13.22 20.92
C ARG A 138 0.24 12.20 20.39
N ASP A 139 -0.27 11.31 21.24
CA ASP A 139 -1.35 10.38 20.87
C ASP A 139 -2.62 11.12 20.43
N PHE A 140 -2.90 12.28 21.00
CA PHE A 140 -4.05 13.12 20.65
C PHE A 140 -3.91 13.82 19.30
N GLY A 141 -2.77 13.71 18.65
CA GLY A 141 -2.52 14.25 17.31
C GLY A 141 -2.86 13.29 16.16
N TYR A 142 -3.31 12.08 16.42
CA TYR A 142 -3.84 11.19 15.38
C TYR A 142 -5.25 11.62 14.97
N ASP A 143 -5.65 11.30 13.72
CA ASP A 143 -7.06 11.33 13.37
C ASP A 143 -7.74 10.01 13.79
N TYR A 144 -9.07 9.97 13.69
CA TYR A 144 -9.84 8.80 14.13
C TYR A 144 -9.47 7.52 13.38
N PHE A 145 -9.33 7.61 12.07
CA PHE A 145 -9.08 6.43 11.21
C PHE A 145 -7.66 5.92 11.40
N GLY A 146 -6.68 6.80 11.51
CA GLY A 146 -5.30 6.45 11.82
C GLY A 146 -5.17 5.79 13.19
N PHE A 147 -5.83 6.33 14.19
CA PHE A 147 -5.84 5.77 15.54
C PHE A 147 -6.55 4.40 15.58
N LYS A 148 -7.70 4.25 14.92
CA LYS A 148 -8.40 2.96 14.82
C LYS A 148 -7.59 1.90 14.09
N THR A 149 -6.81 2.29 13.09
CA THR A 149 -5.86 1.39 12.42
C THR A 149 -4.80 0.87 13.41
N LEU A 150 -4.24 1.74 14.26
CA LEU A 150 -3.31 1.35 15.31
C LEU A 150 -3.94 0.39 16.31
N GLU A 151 -5.12 0.71 16.83
CA GLU A 151 -5.85 -0.14 17.82
C GLU A 151 -6.13 -1.54 17.26
N ARG A 152 -6.59 -1.61 16.00
CA ARG A 152 -6.99 -2.87 15.38
C ARG A 152 -5.82 -3.81 15.21
N SER A 153 -4.72 -3.32 14.66
CA SER A 153 -3.69 -4.18 14.06
C SER A 153 -2.29 -4.04 14.65
N TYR A 154 -1.95 -2.92 15.28
CA TYR A 154 -0.55 -2.61 15.63
C TYR A 154 -0.22 -2.70 17.11
N LEU A 155 -1.13 -2.25 17.97
CA LEU A 155 -0.88 -2.23 19.41
C LEU A 155 -0.94 -3.64 20.02
N LEU A 156 0.05 -4.00 20.84
CA LEU A 156 0.13 -5.31 21.46
C LEU A 156 -0.99 -5.53 22.47
N LYS A 157 -1.45 -6.77 22.54
CA LYS A 157 -2.58 -7.20 23.35
C LYS A 157 -2.18 -8.32 24.28
N ILE A 158 -2.72 -8.32 25.49
CA ILE A 158 -2.68 -9.43 26.43
C ILE A 158 -4.12 -9.92 26.64
N ASN A 159 -4.36 -11.20 26.39
CA ASN A 159 -5.68 -11.83 26.50
C ASN A 159 -6.76 -11.06 25.72
N GLY A 160 -6.43 -10.62 24.52
CA GLY A 160 -7.34 -9.88 23.61
C GLY A 160 -7.53 -8.40 23.97
N LYS A 161 -6.99 -7.92 25.09
CA LYS A 161 -7.07 -6.51 25.49
C LYS A 161 -5.80 -5.76 25.13
N ILE A 162 -5.94 -4.58 24.55
CA ILE A 162 -4.83 -3.69 24.22
C ILE A 162 -4.15 -3.23 25.50
N VAL A 163 -2.83 -3.35 25.58
CA VAL A 163 -2.01 -2.89 26.72
C VAL A 163 -1.02 -1.80 26.33
N GLU A 164 -0.62 -1.73 25.07
CA GLU A 164 0.23 -0.66 24.54
C GLU A 164 -0.58 0.59 24.21
N ARG A 165 0.03 1.75 24.45
CA ARG A 165 -0.38 3.02 23.85
C ARG A 165 0.42 3.23 22.57
N PRO A 166 0.00 4.11 21.63
CA PRO A 166 0.80 4.40 20.44
C PRO A 166 2.24 4.82 20.78
N GLN A 167 2.44 5.68 21.76
CA GLN A 167 3.79 6.10 22.18
C GLN A 167 4.60 4.94 22.78
N HIS A 168 3.98 3.97 23.45
CA HIS A 168 4.66 2.76 23.91
C HIS A 168 5.16 1.91 22.72
N MET A 169 4.33 1.74 21.70
CA MET A 169 4.72 1.04 20.48
C MET A 169 5.93 1.71 19.82
N LEU A 170 5.90 3.04 19.64
CA LEU A 170 6.99 3.77 19.00
C LEU A 170 8.30 3.67 19.80
N MET A 171 8.23 3.72 21.14
CA MET A 171 9.41 3.54 21.97
C MET A 171 9.91 2.09 21.95
N ARG A 172 9.03 1.09 21.99
CA ARG A 172 9.39 -0.32 21.85
C ARG A 172 10.10 -0.60 20.53
N VAL A 173 9.58 -0.06 19.43
CA VAL A 173 10.20 -0.18 18.10
C VAL A 173 11.59 0.45 18.09
N SER A 174 11.73 1.65 18.66
CA SER A 174 13.02 2.35 18.73
C SER A 174 14.07 1.57 19.52
N VAL A 175 13.70 1.03 20.69
CA VAL A 175 14.59 0.18 21.49
C VAL A 175 14.89 -1.15 20.77
N GLY A 176 13.89 -1.74 20.12
CA GLY A 176 14.06 -2.99 19.35
C GLY A 176 15.06 -2.87 18.21
N ILE A 177 15.17 -1.69 17.60
CA ILE A 177 16.12 -1.41 16.52
C ILE A 177 17.52 -1.08 17.08
N HIS A 178 17.63 -0.22 18.10
CA HIS A 178 18.90 0.38 18.50
C HIS A 178 19.50 -0.20 19.79
N LEU A 179 18.73 -0.92 20.60
CA LEU A 179 19.15 -1.53 21.87
C LEU A 179 19.85 -0.52 22.82
N ASP A 180 21.13 -0.74 23.13
CA ASP A 180 21.91 0.06 24.07
C ASP A 180 22.34 1.45 23.51
N ASP A 181 22.15 1.72 22.24
CA ASP A 181 22.37 3.04 21.66
C ASP A 181 21.18 3.96 21.99
N ILE A 182 21.14 4.42 23.24
CA ILE A 182 20.01 5.18 23.80
C ILE A 182 19.78 6.51 23.09
N ASP A 183 20.84 7.15 22.62
CA ASP A 183 20.70 8.40 21.85
C ASP A 183 19.97 8.16 20.54
N ALA A 184 20.32 7.09 19.81
CA ALA A 184 19.62 6.70 18.60
C ALA A 184 18.19 6.23 18.87
N VAL A 185 17.91 5.57 20.01
CA VAL A 185 16.55 5.22 20.48
C VAL A 185 15.71 6.49 20.63
N ILE A 186 16.22 7.48 21.33
CA ILE A 186 15.49 8.73 21.60
C ILE A 186 15.25 9.50 20.31
N ASP A 187 16.27 9.67 19.46
CA ASP A 187 16.14 10.34 18.17
C ASP A 187 15.09 9.67 17.27
N THR A 188 15.12 8.34 17.19
CA THR A 188 14.14 7.56 16.39
C THR A 188 12.74 7.72 16.94
N TYR A 189 12.57 7.60 18.26
CA TYR A 189 11.29 7.83 18.91
C TYR A 189 10.76 9.25 18.63
N GLU A 190 11.58 10.27 18.79
CA GLU A 190 11.20 11.67 18.55
C GLU A 190 10.69 11.89 17.12
N LEU A 191 11.43 11.40 16.13
CA LEU A 191 11.04 11.57 14.73
C LEU A 191 9.76 10.82 14.36
N MET A 192 9.60 9.56 14.81
CA MET A 192 8.36 8.81 14.58
C MET A 192 7.19 9.41 15.34
N SER A 193 7.39 9.78 16.59
CA SER A 193 6.37 10.36 17.45
C SER A 193 5.87 11.72 16.94
N LYS A 194 6.74 12.50 16.31
CA LYS A 194 6.41 13.74 15.61
C LYS A 194 5.90 13.52 14.18
N LYS A 195 5.80 12.28 13.72
CA LYS A 195 5.27 11.88 12.42
C LYS A 195 6.09 12.29 11.20
N TYR A 196 7.41 12.50 11.34
CA TYR A 196 8.27 12.77 10.20
C TYR A 196 8.46 11.57 9.28
N PHE A 197 8.42 10.37 9.83
CA PHE A 197 8.47 9.12 9.10
C PHE A 197 7.82 7.98 9.90
N THR A 198 7.63 6.86 9.26
CA THR A 198 7.30 5.60 9.92
C THR A 198 8.08 4.44 9.31
N HIS A 199 8.45 3.49 10.14
CA HIS A 199 8.90 2.18 9.66
C HIS A 199 7.73 1.40 9.07
N ALA A 200 8.06 0.42 8.22
CA ALA A 200 7.06 -0.46 7.61
C ALA A 200 6.31 -1.29 8.66
N THR A 201 5.14 -1.76 8.27
CA THR A 201 4.23 -2.53 9.13
C THR A 201 4.91 -3.71 9.85
N PRO A 202 5.72 -4.58 9.21
CA PRO A 202 6.38 -5.67 9.94
C PRO A 202 7.33 -5.18 11.03
N THR A 203 8.02 -4.06 10.82
CA THR A 203 8.87 -3.44 11.84
C THR A 203 8.04 -2.95 13.03
N LEU A 204 6.92 -2.27 12.77
CA LEU A 204 6.02 -1.79 13.83
C LEU A 204 5.40 -2.95 14.63
N PHE A 205 5.08 -4.06 13.96
CA PHE A 205 4.52 -5.25 14.60
C PHE A 205 5.53 -5.98 15.49
N ASN A 206 6.75 -6.18 14.99
CA ASN A 206 7.64 -7.21 15.47
C ASN A 206 8.92 -6.68 16.14
N ALA A 207 9.26 -5.39 15.98
CA ALA A 207 10.45 -4.85 16.64
C ALA A 207 10.32 -4.97 18.17
N GLY A 208 11.36 -5.52 18.77
CA GLY A 208 11.41 -5.79 20.22
C GLY A 208 10.76 -7.09 20.66
N THR A 209 10.08 -7.83 19.79
CA THR A 209 9.49 -9.13 20.11
C THR A 209 10.53 -10.27 20.07
N PRO A 210 10.23 -11.47 20.60
CA PRO A 210 11.20 -12.59 20.60
C PRO A 210 11.63 -13.10 19.21
N LYS A 211 10.80 -12.86 18.17
CA LYS A 211 11.12 -13.16 16.78
C LYS A 211 10.89 -11.92 15.93
N PRO A 212 11.84 -10.98 15.93
CA PRO A 212 11.65 -9.68 15.32
C PRO A 212 11.83 -9.74 13.80
N GLN A 213 10.90 -10.39 13.09
CA GLN A 213 10.86 -10.35 11.62
C GLN A 213 10.31 -8.97 11.20
N MET A 214 11.21 -8.08 10.74
CA MET A 214 10.93 -6.68 10.45
C MET A 214 10.93 -6.37 8.95
N SER A 215 11.28 -7.34 8.10
CA SER A 215 11.35 -7.16 6.65
C SER A 215 9.98 -7.29 6.00
N SER A 216 9.70 -6.41 5.03
CA SER A 216 8.40 -6.38 4.34
C SER A 216 8.38 -7.26 3.10
N CYS A 217 9.47 -7.30 2.35
CA CYS A 217 9.53 -7.82 0.99
C CYS A 217 10.56 -8.92 0.86
N PHE A 218 10.15 -10.01 0.21
CA PHE A 218 11.00 -11.15 -0.10
C PHE A 218 10.84 -11.50 -1.58
N LEU A 219 11.96 -11.66 -2.28
CA LEU A 219 11.99 -12.05 -3.69
C LEU A 219 12.63 -13.42 -3.79
N LEU A 220 11.90 -14.35 -4.41
CA LEU A 220 12.36 -15.74 -4.62
C LEU A 220 12.42 -16.04 -6.11
N THR A 221 13.40 -16.85 -6.46
CA THR A 221 13.43 -17.59 -7.71
C THR A 221 13.02 -19.03 -7.42
N MET A 222 12.18 -19.63 -8.28
CA MET A 222 11.91 -21.05 -8.19
C MET A 222 13.24 -21.80 -8.22
N GLN A 223 13.54 -22.59 -7.18
CA GLN A 223 14.89 -23.13 -6.97
C GLN A 223 15.37 -23.99 -8.11
N ASP A 224 14.50 -24.89 -8.59
CA ASP A 224 14.81 -25.78 -9.69
C ASP A 224 13.52 -26.24 -10.38
N ASP A 225 13.63 -26.66 -11.64
CA ASP A 225 12.55 -27.29 -12.40
C ASP A 225 12.43 -28.77 -12.07
N SER A 226 12.15 -29.05 -10.80
CA SER A 226 11.99 -30.37 -10.21
C SER A 226 10.97 -30.35 -9.08
N ILE A 227 10.44 -31.52 -8.70
CA ILE A 227 9.51 -31.59 -7.57
C ILE A 227 10.19 -31.09 -6.29
N ASP A 228 11.42 -31.47 -6.03
CA ASP A 228 12.17 -31.04 -4.86
C ASP A 228 12.33 -29.49 -4.88
N GLY A 229 12.80 -28.91 -5.98
CA GLY A 229 12.98 -27.46 -6.11
C GLY A 229 11.68 -26.67 -5.99
N ILE A 230 10.59 -27.16 -6.56
CA ILE A 230 9.25 -26.53 -6.47
C ILE A 230 8.74 -26.56 -5.02
N TYR A 231 8.78 -27.73 -4.37
CA TYR A 231 8.26 -27.86 -3.00
C TYR A 231 9.19 -27.23 -1.95
N ASP A 232 10.49 -27.19 -2.16
CA ASP A 232 11.38 -26.40 -1.31
C ASP A 232 11.06 -24.89 -1.40
N THR A 233 10.82 -24.39 -2.59
CA THR A 233 10.35 -23.01 -2.80
C THR A 233 9.01 -22.78 -2.11
N LEU A 234 8.06 -23.70 -2.25
CA LEU A 234 6.75 -23.63 -1.59
C LEU A 234 6.89 -23.55 -0.07
N LYS A 235 7.76 -24.41 0.52
CA LYS A 235 8.06 -24.38 1.96
C LYS A 235 8.66 -23.04 2.40
N GLN A 236 9.55 -22.47 1.60
CA GLN A 236 10.13 -21.15 1.87
C GLN A 236 9.06 -20.06 1.85
N THR A 237 8.18 -20.06 0.84
CA THR A 237 7.06 -19.08 0.78
C THR A 237 6.14 -19.20 1.99
N ALA A 238 5.81 -20.42 2.42
CA ALA A 238 4.98 -20.63 3.62
C ALA A 238 5.62 -20.07 4.89
N LYS A 239 6.93 -20.32 5.11
CA LYS A 239 7.66 -19.80 6.28
C LYS A 239 7.77 -18.28 6.28
N ILE A 240 7.99 -17.68 5.12
CA ILE A 240 8.06 -16.21 4.95
C ILE A 240 6.69 -15.60 5.22
N SER A 241 5.62 -16.15 4.64
CA SER A 241 4.24 -15.70 4.87
C SER A 241 3.86 -15.78 6.35
N GLN A 242 4.14 -16.91 7.01
CA GLN A 242 3.92 -17.07 8.46
C GLN A 242 4.58 -15.95 9.27
N SER A 243 5.72 -15.44 8.82
CA SER A 243 6.49 -14.38 9.48
C SER A 243 6.12 -12.97 9.00
N ALA A 244 4.97 -12.79 8.34
CA ALA A 244 4.44 -11.51 7.85
C ALA A 244 5.22 -10.90 6.66
N GLY A 245 5.92 -11.71 5.85
CA GLY A 245 6.59 -11.25 4.63
C GLY A 245 5.69 -11.33 3.39
N GLY A 246 5.67 -10.29 2.56
CA GLY A 246 5.12 -10.29 1.21
C GLY A 246 6.11 -10.92 0.22
N ILE A 247 5.61 -11.61 -0.81
CA ILE A 247 6.44 -12.44 -1.67
C ILE A 247 6.30 -12.06 -3.14
N GLY A 248 7.44 -11.90 -3.83
CA GLY A 248 7.56 -11.95 -5.27
C GLY A 248 8.29 -13.23 -5.69
N LEU A 249 7.71 -14.00 -6.60
CA LEU A 249 8.26 -15.28 -7.06
C LEU A 249 8.40 -15.31 -8.58
N SER A 250 9.59 -15.52 -9.09
CA SER A 250 9.82 -15.77 -10.53
C SER A 250 9.72 -17.26 -10.85
N ILE A 251 8.97 -17.58 -11.92
CA ILE A 251 8.72 -18.97 -12.34
C ILE A 251 9.18 -19.25 -13.77
N HIS A 252 9.97 -18.36 -14.37
CA HIS A 252 10.39 -18.46 -15.77
C HIS A 252 11.11 -19.76 -16.13
N ASN A 253 11.76 -20.38 -15.16
CA ASN A 253 12.57 -21.60 -15.30
C ASN A 253 11.75 -22.89 -15.25
N ILE A 254 10.46 -22.83 -14.96
CA ILE A 254 9.61 -24.01 -14.86
C ILE A 254 9.09 -24.43 -16.24
N ARG A 255 9.30 -25.70 -16.60
CA ARG A 255 8.88 -26.25 -17.89
C ARG A 255 7.38 -26.10 -18.15
N SER A 256 7.04 -25.89 -19.42
CA SER A 256 5.66 -25.74 -19.87
C SER A 256 4.90 -27.06 -19.95
N THR A 257 3.61 -26.96 -20.11
CA THR A 257 2.69 -28.07 -20.42
C THR A 257 3.20 -28.87 -21.62
N GLY A 258 3.13 -30.19 -21.52
CA GLY A 258 3.56 -31.12 -22.58
C GLY A 258 5.08 -31.28 -22.73
N SER A 259 5.89 -30.67 -21.89
CA SER A 259 7.36 -30.88 -21.89
C SER A 259 7.68 -32.29 -21.37
N TYR A 260 8.63 -32.97 -22.05
CA TYR A 260 9.02 -34.34 -21.71
C TYR A 260 9.66 -34.44 -20.33
N ILE A 261 9.26 -35.47 -19.59
CA ILE A 261 9.85 -35.82 -18.28
C ILE A 261 10.75 -37.03 -18.45
N SER A 262 12.03 -36.83 -18.25
CA SER A 262 13.04 -37.89 -18.31
C SER A 262 12.77 -38.97 -17.24
N GLY A 263 12.95 -40.24 -17.64
CA GLY A 263 12.85 -41.40 -16.75
C GLY A 263 11.45 -41.96 -16.54
N THR A 264 10.39 -41.21 -16.83
CA THR A 264 8.99 -41.65 -16.69
C THR A 264 8.27 -41.82 -18.02
N ASN A 265 8.86 -41.37 -19.13
CA ASN A 265 8.22 -41.30 -20.43
C ASN A 265 6.87 -40.49 -20.42
N GLY A 266 6.71 -39.60 -19.46
CA GLY A 266 5.57 -38.73 -19.27
C GLY A 266 5.81 -37.32 -19.76
N THR A 267 4.79 -36.48 -19.58
CA THR A 267 4.84 -35.06 -19.93
C THR A 267 4.40 -34.18 -18.75
N SER A 268 4.93 -32.98 -18.70
CA SER A 268 4.59 -31.98 -17.67
C SER A 268 3.15 -31.49 -17.82
N ASN A 269 2.48 -31.26 -16.71
CA ASN A 269 1.18 -30.56 -16.65
C ASN A 269 1.29 -29.03 -16.68
N GLY A 270 2.52 -28.49 -16.70
CA GLY A 270 2.80 -27.07 -16.80
C GLY A 270 2.63 -26.28 -15.49
N ILE A 271 2.55 -24.97 -15.62
CA ILE A 271 2.57 -24.04 -14.49
C ILE A 271 1.24 -23.91 -13.74
N VAL A 272 0.09 -24.17 -14.40
CA VAL A 272 -1.23 -23.92 -13.79
C VAL A 272 -1.49 -24.80 -12.58
N PRO A 273 -1.36 -26.15 -12.65
CA PRO A 273 -1.54 -27.00 -11.46
C PRO A 273 -0.54 -26.68 -10.34
N MET A 274 0.69 -26.35 -10.70
CA MET A 274 1.71 -25.90 -9.73
C MET A 274 1.26 -24.63 -9.00
N LEU A 275 0.83 -23.62 -9.72
CA LEU A 275 0.41 -22.34 -9.12
C LEU A 275 -0.83 -22.46 -8.25
N ARG A 276 -1.71 -23.43 -8.50
CA ARG A 276 -2.82 -23.71 -7.60
C ARG A 276 -2.36 -24.16 -6.22
N VAL A 277 -1.29 -24.93 -6.14
CA VAL A 277 -0.70 -25.31 -4.84
C VAL A 277 -0.16 -24.07 -4.10
N PHE A 278 0.48 -23.14 -4.80
CA PHE A 278 0.91 -21.86 -4.22
C PHE A 278 -0.28 -20.99 -3.81
N ASN A 279 -1.35 -20.98 -4.60
CA ASN A 279 -2.60 -20.28 -4.27
C ASN A 279 -3.20 -20.77 -2.96
N ASP A 280 -3.34 -22.08 -2.80
CA ASP A 280 -3.90 -22.67 -1.59
C ASP A 280 -2.98 -22.48 -0.39
N THR A 281 -1.66 -22.49 -0.61
CA THR A 281 -0.70 -22.14 0.44
C THR A 281 -0.84 -20.69 0.90
N ALA A 282 -1.02 -19.74 -0.01
CA ALA A 282 -1.26 -18.34 0.33
C ALA A 282 -2.55 -18.16 1.15
N ARG A 283 -3.60 -18.90 0.81
CA ARG A 283 -4.86 -18.91 1.58
C ARG A 283 -4.72 -19.54 2.96
N TYR A 284 -3.93 -20.60 3.07
CA TYR A 284 -3.75 -21.35 4.31
C TYR A 284 -2.82 -20.65 5.30
N VAL A 285 -1.72 -20.07 4.84
CA VAL A 285 -0.69 -19.49 5.69
C VAL A 285 -0.84 -17.98 5.74
N ASP A 286 -1.63 -17.51 6.70
CA ASP A 286 -1.83 -16.09 6.95
C ASP A 286 -0.54 -15.41 7.44
N GLN A 287 -0.38 -14.14 7.06
CA GLN A 287 0.73 -13.31 7.51
C GLN A 287 0.60 -13.00 9.01
N GLY A 288 1.69 -13.27 9.75
CA GLY A 288 1.77 -12.92 11.16
C GLY A 288 0.72 -13.56 12.06
N GLY A 289 0.22 -14.75 11.70
CA GLY A 289 -0.75 -15.48 12.52
C GLY A 289 -2.16 -14.89 12.50
N GLY A 290 -2.69 -14.60 11.33
CA GLY A 290 -4.06 -14.08 11.14
C GLY A 290 -4.19 -12.56 11.09
N LYS A 291 -3.06 -11.83 11.04
CA LYS A 291 -3.09 -10.36 10.91
C LYS A 291 -3.46 -9.92 9.51
N ARG A 292 -3.03 -10.67 8.48
CA ARG A 292 -3.30 -10.44 7.04
C ARG A 292 -3.32 -11.76 6.28
N LYS A 293 -3.95 -11.78 5.12
CA LYS A 293 -3.87 -12.94 4.21
C LYS A 293 -2.48 -13.06 3.59
N GLY A 294 -2.05 -14.28 3.28
CA GLY A 294 -0.83 -14.53 2.53
C GLY A 294 -0.93 -13.94 1.12
N SER A 295 0.13 -13.33 0.63
CA SER A 295 0.13 -12.61 -0.65
C SER A 295 1.39 -12.90 -1.44
N PHE A 296 1.22 -13.51 -2.61
CA PHE A 296 2.31 -13.91 -3.51
C PHE A 296 2.08 -13.31 -4.89
N ALA A 297 3.06 -12.59 -5.41
CA ALA A 297 3.08 -12.11 -6.79
C ALA A 297 3.96 -13.02 -7.65
N ILE A 298 3.40 -13.51 -8.74
CA ILE A 298 4.04 -14.47 -9.64
C ILE A 298 4.51 -13.73 -10.91
N TYR A 299 5.79 -13.82 -11.21
CA TYR A 299 6.45 -13.16 -12.32
C TYR A 299 6.77 -14.14 -13.43
N ILE A 300 6.37 -13.82 -14.64
CA ILE A 300 6.65 -14.58 -15.85
C ILE A 300 7.09 -13.69 -17.02
N GLU A 301 7.93 -14.22 -17.90
CA GLU A 301 8.29 -13.58 -19.16
C GLU A 301 7.35 -13.98 -20.30
N PRO A 302 7.08 -13.10 -21.28
CA PRO A 302 6.07 -13.35 -22.33
C PRO A 302 6.45 -14.44 -23.34
N TRP A 303 7.68 -14.91 -23.35
CA TRP A 303 8.11 -16.01 -24.21
C TRP A 303 7.73 -17.40 -23.68
N HIS A 304 7.31 -17.51 -22.43
CA HIS A 304 6.96 -18.83 -21.84
C HIS A 304 5.75 -19.44 -22.54
N ALA A 305 5.82 -20.73 -22.86
CA ALA A 305 4.80 -21.41 -23.68
C ALA A 305 3.42 -21.45 -23.02
N ASP A 306 3.33 -21.44 -21.69
CA ASP A 306 2.07 -21.43 -20.93
C ASP A 306 1.54 -20.02 -20.65
N ILE A 307 2.02 -18.97 -21.33
CA ILE A 307 1.67 -17.57 -21.06
C ILE A 307 0.17 -17.28 -21.17
N TYR A 308 -0.54 -17.89 -22.12
CA TYR A 308 -1.98 -17.67 -22.29
C TYR A 308 -2.76 -18.20 -21.07
N ASP A 309 -2.43 -19.39 -20.60
CA ASP A 309 -3.05 -19.98 -19.41
C ASP A 309 -2.74 -19.15 -18.16
N PHE A 310 -1.51 -18.63 -18.04
CA PHE A 310 -1.12 -17.72 -16.97
C PHE A 310 -1.98 -16.45 -16.94
N LEU A 311 -2.24 -15.83 -18.09
CA LEU A 311 -3.05 -14.62 -18.20
C LEU A 311 -4.53 -14.82 -17.83
N ASP A 312 -5.00 -16.07 -17.82
CA ASP A 312 -6.37 -16.41 -17.47
C ASP A 312 -6.56 -16.81 -15.99
N LEU A 313 -5.46 -16.95 -15.21
CA LEU A 313 -5.51 -17.47 -13.84
C LEU A 313 -6.38 -16.66 -12.87
N LYS A 314 -6.50 -15.35 -13.06
CA LYS A 314 -7.26 -14.44 -12.18
C LYS A 314 -8.68 -14.14 -12.69
N LYS A 315 -9.06 -14.62 -13.86
CA LYS A 315 -10.38 -14.36 -14.43
C LYS A 315 -11.52 -14.90 -13.54
N ASN A 316 -12.63 -14.15 -13.45
CA ASN A 316 -13.79 -14.51 -12.64
C ASN A 316 -14.70 -15.58 -13.27
N HIS A 317 -14.43 -15.97 -14.49
CA HIS A 317 -15.19 -16.95 -15.27
C HIS A 317 -14.29 -18.08 -15.79
N GLY A 318 -14.88 -19.16 -16.29
CA GLY A 318 -14.19 -20.33 -16.82
C GLY A 318 -14.06 -21.46 -15.79
N LYS A 319 -13.28 -22.48 -16.13
CA LYS A 319 -13.11 -23.66 -15.29
C LYS A 319 -12.27 -23.36 -14.05
N GLU A 320 -12.78 -23.68 -12.87
CA GLU A 320 -12.12 -23.40 -11.59
C GLU A 320 -10.78 -24.10 -11.44
N GLU A 321 -10.61 -25.28 -12.01
CA GLU A 321 -9.34 -26.00 -12.03
C GLU A 321 -8.21 -25.26 -12.82
N MET A 322 -8.59 -24.28 -13.65
CA MET A 322 -7.66 -23.44 -14.42
C MET A 322 -7.50 -22.05 -13.81
N ARG A 323 -7.87 -21.86 -12.55
CA ARG A 323 -7.82 -20.58 -11.85
C ARG A 323 -6.98 -20.64 -10.58
N ALA A 324 -6.34 -19.52 -10.24
CA ALA A 324 -5.59 -19.29 -9.01
C ALA A 324 -5.75 -17.81 -8.65
N ARG A 325 -6.93 -17.42 -8.13
CA ARG A 325 -7.35 -16.01 -8.01
C ARG A 325 -6.73 -15.27 -6.83
N ASP A 326 -6.28 -15.98 -5.80
CA ASP A 326 -5.68 -15.37 -4.61
C ASP A 326 -4.21 -14.95 -4.82
N LEU A 327 -3.60 -15.38 -5.93
CA LEU A 327 -2.29 -14.93 -6.35
C LEU A 327 -2.36 -13.62 -7.14
N PHE A 328 -1.26 -12.89 -7.15
CA PHE A 328 -1.05 -11.72 -7.98
C PHE A 328 -0.13 -12.09 -9.15
N TYR A 329 -0.27 -11.41 -10.27
CA TYR A 329 0.43 -11.75 -11.50
C TYR A 329 1.15 -10.55 -12.08
N ALA A 330 2.35 -10.79 -12.59
CA ALA A 330 3.22 -9.76 -13.15
C ALA A 330 3.91 -10.24 -14.43
N MET A 331 4.00 -9.36 -15.41
CA MET A 331 4.76 -9.54 -16.65
C MET A 331 6.17 -8.97 -16.49
N TRP A 332 7.17 -9.78 -16.77
CA TRP A 332 8.57 -9.40 -16.84
C TRP A 332 8.99 -9.28 -18.31
N MET A 333 8.91 -8.04 -18.83
CA MET A 333 8.86 -7.74 -20.27
C MET A 333 10.25 -7.44 -20.81
N PRO A 334 10.81 -8.28 -21.70
CA PRO A 334 12.03 -7.95 -22.45
C PRO A 334 11.75 -6.89 -23.53
N ASP A 335 12.72 -6.02 -23.78
CA ASP A 335 12.64 -4.97 -24.81
C ASP A 335 12.35 -5.55 -26.20
N LEU A 336 12.87 -6.73 -26.52
CA LEU A 336 12.64 -7.40 -27.80
C LEU A 336 11.14 -7.66 -28.04
N PHE A 337 10.40 -8.07 -27.01
CA PHE A 337 8.96 -8.27 -27.14
C PHE A 337 8.24 -6.96 -27.44
N MET A 338 8.57 -5.89 -26.73
CA MET A 338 7.99 -4.57 -26.96
C MET A 338 8.25 -4.06 -28.39
N LYS A 339 9.47 -4.22 -28.89
CA LYS A 339 9.83 -3.87 -30.27
C LYS A 339 9.02 -4.68 -31.29
N ARG A 340 8.83 -5.98 -31.07
CA ARG A 340 8.05 -6.83 -31.96
C ARG A 340 6.56 -6.52 -31.93
N VAL A 341 6.02 -6.11 -30.78
CA VAL A 341 4.64 -5.58 -30.70
C VAL A 341 4.51 -4.29 -31.52
N GLU A 342 5.44 -3.37 -31.37
CA GLU A 342 5.44 -2.10 -32.12
C GLU A 342 5.46 -2.34 -33.64
N ASN A 343 6.32 -3.25 -34.09
CA ASN A 343 6.50 -3.57 -35.53
C ASN A 343 5.54 -4.64 -36.05
N ASN A 344 4.67 -5.19 -35.20
CA ASN A 344 3.76 -6.30 -35.55
C ASN A 344 4.47 -7.54 -36.13
N GLU A 345 5.59 -7.89 -35.49
CA GLU A 345 6.40 -9.06 -35.86
C GLU A 345 5.91 -10.34 -35.19
N GLU A 346 6.46 -11.48 -35.67
CA GLU A 346 6.23 -12.79 -35.04
C GLU A 346 6.90 -12.85 -33.65
N TRP A 347 6.27 -13.59 -32.76
CA TRP A 347 6.78 -13.90 -31.42
C TRP A 347 6.69 -15.39 -31.16
N THR A 348 7.78 -16.02 -30.80
CA THR A 348 7.86 -17.47 -30.61
C THR A 348 7.76 -17.80 -29.12
N LEU A 349 6.80 -18.62 -28.77
CA LEU A 349 6.64 -19.17 -27.43
C LEU A 349 7.57 -20.38 -27.22
N MET A 350 8.26 -20.39 -26.11
CA MET A 350 9.33 -21.35 -25.80
C MET A 350 9.13 -22.01 -24.44
N CYS A 351 9.60 -23.27 -24.32
CA CYS A 351 9.69 -23.96 -23.04
C CYS A 351 11.11 -23.78 -22.47
N PRO A 352 11.28 -23.36 -21.22
CA PRO A 352 12.61 -23.16 -20.65
C PRO A 352 13.47 -24.42 -20.56
N ASN A 353 12.86 -25.60 -20.51
CA ASN A 353 13.56 -26.87 -20.56
C ASN A 353 14.19 -27.16 -21.94
N GLU A 354 13.54 -26.69 -22.99
CA GLU A 354 13.99 -26.87 -24.38
C GLU A 354 14.85 -25.70 -24.87
N CYS A 355 14.65 -24.53 -24.30
CA CYS A 355 15.33 -23.27 -24.60
C CYS A 355 15.91 -22.66 -23.30
N PRO A 356 16.92 -23.31 -22.69
CA PRO A 356 17.45 -22.88 -21.40
C PRO A 356 18.19 -21.53 -21.50
N GLY A 357 18.23 -20.81 -20.39
CA GLY A 357 19.05 -19.61 -20.19
C GLY A 357 18.38 -18.27 -20.53
N LEU A 358 17.20 -18.26 -21.14
CA LEU A 358 16.50 -17.01 -21.50
C LEU A 358 16.19 -16.13 -20.28
N TYR A 359 15.88 -16.74 -19.13
CA TYR A 359 15.60 -16.02 -17.89
C TYR A 359 16.88 -15.53 -17.17
N ASP A 360 18.04 -16.00 -17.55
CA ASP A 360 19.35 -15.66 -16.92
C ASP A 360 20.13 -14.57 -17.68
N CYS A 361 19.59 -14.06 -18.75
CA CYS A 361 20.21 -12.99 -19.53
C CYS A 361 19.19 -11.88 -19.89
N HIS A 362 19.70 -10.72 -20.22
CA HIS A 362 18.90 -9.54 -20.62
C HIS A 362 19.62 -8.74 -21.71
N GLY A 363 18.93 -7.78 -22.32
CA GLY A 363 19.46 -6.92 -23.39
C GLY A 363 19.95 -7.72 -24.59
N ASP A 364 21.09 -7.34 -25.13
CA ASP A 364 21.66 -7.97 -26.33
C ASP A 364 21.94 -9.46 -26.18
N GLU A 365 22.30 -9.92 -24.97
CA GLU A 365 22.52 -11.33 -24.73
C GLU A 365 21.22 -12.14 -24.82
N PHE A 366 20.15 -11.61 -24.28
CA PHE A 366 18.82 -12.19 -24.42
C PHE A 366 18.38 -12.23 -25.87
N ASP A 367 18.53 -11.12 -26.60
CA ASP A 367 18.13 -11.01 -27.99
C ASP A 367 18.88 -12.05 -28.86
N LYS A 368 20.21 -12.17 -28.70
CA LYS A 368 21.02 -13.16 -29.39
C LYS A 368 20.60 -14.60 -29.10
N LEU A 369 20.35 -14.93 -27.83
CA LEU A 369 19.94 -16.27 -27.42
C LEU A 369 18.55 -16.63 -27.95
N TYR A 370 17.61 -15.70 -27.85
CA TYR A 370 16.24 -15.85 -28.34
C TYR A 370 16.20 -16.08 -29.84
N LEU A 371 16.89 -15.23 -30.61
CA LEU A 371 17.01 -15.36 -32.08
C LEU A 371 17.70 -16.68 -32.49
N LYS A 372 18.69 -17.14 -31.71
CA LYS A 372 19.34 -18.44 -31.96
C LYS A 372 18.32 -19.57 -31.85
N TYR A 373 17.47 -19.57 -30.81
CA TYR A 373 16.45 -20.60 -30.64
C TYR A 373 15.38 -20.56 -31.72
N GLU A 374 14.97 -19.36 -32.17
CA GLU A 374 14.08 -19.24 -33.32
C GLU A 374 14.67 -19.83 -34.61
N LYS A 375 15.94 -19.51 -34.93
CA LYS A 375 16.65 -20.07 -36.08
C LYS A 375 16.80 -21.60 -36.03
N GLN A 376 16.87 -22.16 -34.84
CA GLN A 376 16.95 -23.61 -34.60
C GLN A 376 15.56 -24.28 -34.57
N SER A 377 14.48 -23.53 -34.80
CA SER A 377 13.09 -24.02 -34.73
C SER A 377 12.75 -24.74 -33.42
N LYS A 378 13.30 -24.24 -32.30
CA LYS A 378 13.06 -24.82 -30.96
C LYS A 378 11.80 -24.32 -30.28
N GLY A 379 11.10 -23.37 -30.87
CA GLY A 379 9.86 -22.81 -30.33
C GLY A 379 8.70 -23.81 -30.37
N ARG A 380 7.78 -23.65 -29.44
CA ARG A 380 6.53 -24.43 -29.36
C ARG A 380 5.46 -23.90 -30.33
N LYS A 381 5.33 -22.59 -30.43
CA LYS A 381 4.35 -21.91 -31.26
C LYS A 381 4.84 -20.51 -31.60
N SER A 382 4.63 -20.10 -32.84
CA SER A 382 4.83 -18.72 -33.27
C SER A 382 3.48 -18.04 -33.44
N ILE A 383 3.38 -16.81 -32.93
CA ILE A 383 2.18 -15.97 -32.95
C ILE A 383 2.56 -14.55 -33.33
N LYS A 384 1.60 -13.70 -33.67
CA LYS A 384 1.84 -12.26 -33.75
C LYS A 384 2.05 -11.68 -32.36
N ALA A 385 3.10 -10.90 -32.17
CA ALA A 385 3.38 -10.26 -30.87
C ALA A 385 2.19 -9.40 -30.39
N ARG A 386 1.47 -8.74 -31.33
CA ARG A 386 0.27 -7.97 -30.98
C ARG A 386 -0.89 -8.83 -30.46
N GLU A 387 -1.03 -10.07 -30.93
CA GLU A 387 -2.05 -11.00 -30.40
C GLU A 387 -1.85 -11.26 -28.91
N LEU A 388 -0.61 -11.55 -28.50
CA LEU A 388 -0.29 -11.73 -27.07
C LEU A 388 -0.41 -10.40 -26.30
N TRP A 389 -0.01 -9.29 -26.90
CA TRP A 389 -0.16 -7.97 -26.30
C TRP A 389 -1.62 -7.64 -25.98
N GLU A 390 -2.53 -7.85 -26.92
CA GLU A 390 -3.97 -7.66 -26.73
C GLU A 390 -4.51 -8.55 -25.60
N LYS A 391 -4.03 -9.78 -25.51
CA LYS A 391 -4.39 -10.70 -24.42
C LYS A 391 -3.93 -10.21 -23.05
N ILE A 392 -2.73 -9.62 -22.94
CA ILE A 392 -2.23 -8.99 -21.73
C ILE A 392 -3.14 -7.82 -21.33
N LEU A 393 -3.48 -6.94 -22.29
CA LEU A 393 -4.34 -5.79 -22.04
C LEU A 393 -5.76 -6.20 -21.64
N GLU A 394 -6.32 -7.24 -22.26
CA GLU A 394 -7.62 -7.82 -21.89
C GLU A 394 -7.61 -8.22 -20.40
N SER A 395 -6.58 -8.93 -19.95
CA SER A 395 -6.42 -9.33 -18.55
C SER A 395 -6.32 -8.12 -17.62
N GLN A 396 -5.60 -7.07 -18.02
CA GLN A 396 -5.48 -5.83 -17.24
C GLN A 396 -6.81 -5.08 -17.11
N ILE A 397 -7.61 -5.02 -18.16
CA ILE A 397 -8.94 -4.38 -18.12
C ILE A 397 -9.87 -5.16 -17.20
N GLU A 398 -9.86 -6.49 -17.26
CA GLU A 398 -10.76 -7.33 -16.46
C GLU A 398 -10.37 -7.38 -14.97
N THR A 399 -9.08 -7.41 -14.65
CA THR A 399 -8.59 -7.73 -13.29
C THR A 399 -7.66 -6.69 -12.68
N GLY A 400 -7.27 -5.66 -13.42
CA GLY A 400 -6.24 -4.70 -12.98
C GLY A 400 -4.79 -5.25 -13.04
N THR A 401 -4.64 -6.54 -13.35
CA THR A 401 -3.35 -7.26 -13.47
C THR A 401 -3.27 -7.96 -14.83
N PRO A 402 -2.08 -8.40 -15.32
CA PRO A 402 -0.79 -8.45 -14.64
C PRO A 402 -0.10 -7.09 -14.52
N TYR A 403 0.75 -6.93 -13.50
CA TYR A 403 1.67 -5.81 -13.39
C TYR A 403 2.60 -5.78 -14.60
N MET A 404 3.14 -4.61 -14.93
CA MET A 404 4.00 -4.42 -16.08
C MET A 404 5.38 -3.90 -15.64
N LEU A 405 6.42 -4.72 -15.78
CA LEU A 405 7.79 -4.35 -15.48
C LEU A 405 8.69 -4.65 -16.67
N TYR A 406 9.64 -3.74 -16.93
CA TYR A 406 10.53 -3.83 -18.10
C TYR A 406 11.88 -4.42 -17.70
N LYS A 407 12.08 -5.70 -18.02
CA LYS A 407 13.24 -6.52 -17.67
C LYS A 407 14.56 -5.84 -17.94
N ASP A 408 14.73 -5.30 -19.15
CA ASP A 408 16.00 -4.73 -19.58
C ASP A 408 16.30 -3.41 -18.88
N SER A 409 15.30 -2.58 -18.68
CA SER A 409 15.41 -1.33 -17.91
C SER A 409 15.77 -1.61 -16.44
N CYS A 410 15.10 -2.58 -15.83
CA CYS A 410 15.41 -3.02 -14.46
C CYS A 410 16.85 -3.48 -14.28
N ASN A 411 17.36 -4.26 -15.22
CA ASN A 411 18.71 -4.83 -15.16
C ASN A 411 19.81 -3.81 -15.53
N ARG A 412 19.61 -3.03 -16.59
CA ARG A 412 20.60 -2.01 -16.99
C ARG A 412 20.85 -0.96 -15.93
N LYS A 413 19.81 -0.55 -15.22
CA LYS A 413 19.82 0.55 -14.24
C LYS A 413 19.86 0.05 -12.79
N SER A 414 20.52 -1.07 -12.54
CA SER A 414 20.65 -1.62 -11.18
C SER A 414 22.11 -1.56 -10.70
N ASN A 415 22.27 -1.13 -9.46
CA ASN A 415 23.57 -1.26 -8.78
C ASN A 415 23.96 -2.71 -8.47
N GLN A 416 23.05 -3.66 -8.58
CA GLN A 416 23.33 -5.09 -8.40
C GLN A 416 23.58 -5.83 -9.71
N LYS A 417 23.71 -5.13 -10.86
CA LYS A 417 23.96 -5.79 -12.16
C LYS A 417 25.26 -6.60 -12.26
N ASN A 418 26.21 -6.37 -11.35
CA ASN A 418 27.44 -7.17 -11.23
C ASN A 418 27.22 -8.57 -10.65
N LEU A 419 26.07 -8.86 -10.06
CA LEU A 419 25.74 -10.15 -9.45
C LEU A 419 25.15 -11.13 -10.46
N GLY A 420 24.43 -10.63 -11.45
CA GLY A 420 23.73 -11.41 -12.46
C GLY A 420 22.44 -10.76 -12.90
N THR A 421 21.58 -11.52 -13.57
CA THR A 421 20.28 -11.01 -14.05
C THR A 421 19.24 -11.00 -12.93
N ILE A 422 18.62 -9.85 -12.71
CA ILE A 422 17.45 -9.71 -11.85
C ILE A 422 16.24 -10.30 -12.58
N ARG A 423 15.47 -11.16 -11.90
CA ARG A 423 14.42 -12.00 -12.52
C ARG A 423 13.01 -11.60 -12.18
N SER A 424 12.83 -10.77 -11.16
CA SER A 424 11.51 -10.34 -10.69
C SER A 424 11.60 -9.11 -9.82
N SER A 425 10.45 -8.63 -9.41
CA SER A 425 10.26 -7.68 -8.32
C SER A 425 9.50 -8.36 -7.16
N ASN A 426 9.09 -7.58 -6.17
CA ASN A 426 8.31 -8.04 -5.02
C ASN A 426 6.80 -8.05 -5.30
N LEU A 427 6.01 -8.15 -4.24
CA LEU A 427 4.54 -8.10 -4.29
C LEU A 427 4.01 -6.79 -4.88
N CYS A 428 4.66 -5.66 -4.59
CA CYS A 428 4.18 -4.31 -4.90
C CYS A 428 5.03 -3.57 -5.95
N THR A 429 5.97 -4.24 -6.61
CA THR A 429 6.75 -3.75 -7.77
C THR A 429 7.80 -2.66 -7.50
N GLU A 430 8.09 -2.33 -6.23
CA GLU A 430 9.11 -1.33 -5.89
C GLU A 430 10.50 -1.92 -5.65
N ILE A 431 10.63 -3.21 -5.37
CA ILE A 431 11.90 -3.85 -5.03
C ILE A 431 12.50 -4.53 -6.25
N LEU A 432 13.74 -4.19 -6.56
CA LEU A 432 14.52 -4.82 -7.62
C LEU A 432 15.86 -5.29 -7.06
N GLU A 433 15.94 -6.56 -6.72
CA GLU A 433 17.12 -7.16 -6.12
C GLU A 433 17.45 -8.51 -6.78
N TYR A 434 18.75 -8.86 -6.79
CA TYR A 434 19.22 -10.10 -7.32
C TYR A 434 18.76 -11.29 -6.44
N THR A 435 18.35 -12.35 -7.10
CA THR A 435 17.96 -13.63 -6.48
C THR A 435 18.63 -14.81 -7.14
N SER A 436 18.87 -15.85 -6.36
CA SER A 436 19.33 -17.16 -6.83
C SER A 436 18.71 -18.27 -5.99
N LYS A 437 19.05 -19.53 -6.26
CA LYS A 437 18.61 -20.63 -5.42
C LYS A 437 19.12 -20.55 -3.97
N ASP A 438 20.25 -19.89 -3.75
CA ASP A 438 20.91 -19.75 -2.44
C ASP A 438 20.70 -18.37 -1.81
N GLU A 439 20.03 -17.47 -2.52
CA GLU A 439 19.80 -16.08 -2.10
C GLU A 439 18.35 -15.66 -2.37
N ILE A 440 17.61 -15.47 -1.28
CA ILE A 440 16.30 -14.85 -1.29
C ILE A 440 16.51 -13.38 -0.96
N ALA A 441 16.17 -12.50 -1.89
CA ALA A 441 16.30 -11.06 -1.66
C ALA A 441 15.33 -10.59 -0.60
N VAL A 442 15.79 -9.65 0.23
CA VAL A 442 15.03 -9.10 1.37
C VAL A 442 15.19 -7.60 1.39
N CYS A 443 14.07 -6.87 1.53
CA CYS A 443 14.12 -5.43 1.70
C CYS A 443 13.41 -4.96 2.97
N ASN A 444 14.06 -4.03 3.67
CA ASN A 444 13.56 -3.35 4.86
C ASN A 444 13.15 -1.94 4.49
N LEU A 445 11.92 -1.57 4.84
CA LEU A 445 11.27 -0.37 4.33
C LEU A 445 10.96 0.65 5.43
N ALA A 446 10.99 1.92 5.04
CA ALA A 446 10.45 3.04 5.82
C ALA A 446 9.92 4.11 4.86
N SER A 447 8.90 4.86 5.28
CA SER A 447 8.31 5.94 4.49
C SER A 447 8.39 7.29 5.21
N ILE A 448 8.83 8.31 4.48
CA ILE A 448 8.99 9.68 4.96
C ILE A 448 7.72 10.47 4.65
N ALA A 449 7.17 11.15 5.66
CA ALA A 449 5.94 11.92 5.56
C ALA A 449 6.23 13.33 5.03
N LEU A 450 6.11 13.52 3.73
CA LEU A 450 6.49 14.77 3.04
C LEU A 450 5.76 16.03 3.53
N PRO A 451 4.47 16.01 3.96
CA PRO A 451 3.81 17.19 4.48
C PRO A 451 4.51 17.82 5.69
N MET A 452 5.26 17.04 6.46
CA MET A 452 5.97 17.52 7.66
C MET A 452 7.17 18.42 7.35
N PHE A 453 7.56 18.52 6.09
CA PHE A 453 8.68 19.35 5.61
C PHE A 453 8.20 20.63 4.94
N VAL A 454 6.90 20.87 4.91
CA VAL A 454 6.31 22.14 4.44
C VAL A 454 6.24 23.08 5.63
N GLU A 455 7.03 24.12 5.61
CA GLU A 455 7.16 25.13 6.67
C GLU A 455 7.07 26.53 6.04
N ASP A 456 6.21 27.41 6.58
CA ASP A 456 6.06 28.79 6.13
C ASP A 456 5.84 28.97 4.61
N GLY A 457 5.15 28.01 3.97
CA GLY A 457 4.86 28.01 2.53
C GLY A 457 6.01 27.54 1.64
N GLU A 458 7.08 27.02 2.21
CA GLU A 458 8.23 26.46 1.50
C GLU A 458 8.51 25.02 1.91
N PHE A 459 9.22 24.27 1.04
CA PHE A 459 9.63 22.90 1.33
C PHE A 459 11.05 22.90 1.93
N ASN A 460 11.20 22.36 3.14
CA ASN A 460 12.48 22.31 3.87
C ASN A 460 13.32 21.09 3.48
N HIS A 461 14.12 21.21 2.43
CA HIS A 461 15.01 20.15 1.93
C HIS A 461 16.11 19.75 2.93
N GLN A 462 16.64 20.70 3.73
CA GLN A 462 17.67 20.37 4.71
C GLN A 462 17.13 19.44 5.80
N LYS A 463 15.92 19.73 6.27
CA LYS A 463 15.24 18.87 7.26
C LYS A 463 14.92 17.48 6.70
N LEU A 464 14.50 17.42 5.43
CA LEU A 464 14.31 16.16 4.71
C LEU A 464 15.64 15.37 4.66
N PHE A 465 16.74 16.02 4.35
CA PHE A 465 18.07 15.40 4.37
C PHE A 465 18.39 14.81 5.75
N ASP A 466 18.26 15.59 6.82
CA ASP A 466 18.59 15.17 8.18
C ASP A 466 17.75 13.97 8.64
N VAL A 467 16.46 13.99 8.39
CA VAL A 467 15.55 12.87 8.71
C VAL A 467 15.91 11.63 7.89
N THR A 468 16.18 11.80 6.60
CA THR A 468 16.55 10.67 5.72
C THR A 468 17.83 9.99 6.15
N VAL A 469 18.83 10.75 6.60
CA VAL A 469 20.08 10.20 7.16
C VAL A 469 19.78 9.32 8.38
N ARG A 470 18.95 9.77 9.31
CA ARG A 470 18.57 8.98 10.49
C ARG A 470 17.83 7.70 10.08
N VAL A 471 16.85 7.82 9.20
CA VAL A 471 16.04 6.66 8.75
C VAL A 471 16.91 5.62 8.04
N THR A 472 17.86 6.04 7.21
CA THR A 472 18.82 5.14 6.55
C THR A 472 19.67 4.36 7.56
N LYS A 473 20.16 5.04 8.59
CA LYS A 473 20.91 4.41 9.70
C LYS A 473 20.02 3.40 10.47
N ASN A 474 18.76 3.74 10.70
CA ASN A 474 17.80 2.83 11.32
C ASN A 474 17.63 1.55 10.49
N LEU A 475 17.44 1.66 9.16
CA LEU A 475 17.27 0.51 8.29
C LEU A 475 18.50 -0.40 8.23
N ASN A 476 19.71 0.16 8.35
CA ASN A 476 20.94 -0.63 8.53
C ASN A 476 20.89 -1.46 9.81
N LYS A 477 20.41 -0.90 10.92
CA LYS A 477 20.24 -1.64 12.18
C LYS A 477 19.13 -2.68 12.09
N VAL A 478 18.05 -2.39 11.34
CA VAL A 478 17.00 -3.39 11.07
C VAL A 478 17.59 -4.63 10.39
N ILE A 479 18.47 -4.48 9.40
CA ILE A 479 19.17 -5.63 8.79
C ILE A 479 19.88 -6.48 9.85
N ASP A 480 20.62 -5.85 10.74
CA ASP A 480 21.44 -6.52 11.76
C ASP A 480 20.59 -7.20 12.86
N ARG A 481 19.39 -6.67 13.12
CA ARG A 481 18.48 -7.11 14.20
C ARG A 481 17.38 -8.04 13.73
N ASN A 482 17.19 -8.18 12.42
CA ASN A 482 16.06 -8.93 11.85
C ASN A 482 16.16 -10.44 12.14
N TYR A 483 15.01 -11.04 12.45
CA TYR A 483 14.87 -12.49 12.41
C TYR A 483 14.59 -12.94 10.97
N TYR A 484 15.38 -13.81 10.44
CA TYR A 484 15.19 -14.34 9.09
C TYR A 484 14.51 -15.70 9.13
N PRO A 485 13.33 -15.86 8.49
CA PRO A 485 12.58 -17.13 8.52
C PRO A 485 13.26 -18.28 7.75
N VAL A 486 14.14 -17.93 6.82
CA VAL A 486 14.91 -18.88 5.99
C VAL A 486 16.36 -18.40 5.83
N LYS A 487 17.28 -19.34 5.71
CA LYS A 487 18.73 -19.04 5.69
C LYS A 487 19.16 -18.26 4.46
N GLU A 488 18.53 -18.54 3.33
CA GLU A 488 18.80 -17.88 2.04
C GLU A 488 18.48 -16.38 2.09
N ALA A 489 17.47 -15.99 2.89
CA ALA A 489 17.12 -14.59 3.13
C ALA A 489 18.18 -13.89 3.98
N GLU A 490 18.66 -14.53 5.03
CA GLU A 490 19.76 -14.02 5.85
C GLU A 490 21.03 -13.84 5.01
N ASN A 491 21.41 -14.85 4.21
CA ASN A 491 22.57 -14.80 3.33
C ASN A 491 22.53 -13.59 2.40
N SER A 492 21.43 -13.40 1.68
CA SER A 492 21.26 -12.29 0.73
C SER A 492 21.30 -10.94 1.44
N ASN A 493 20.55 -10.78 2.53
CA ASN A 493 20.41 -9.48 3.18
C ASN A 493 21.70 -9.00 3.83
N PHE A 494 22.46 -9.88 4.46
CA PHE A 494 23.78 -9.54 5.00
C PHE A 494 24.82 -9.27 3.91
N ARG A 495 24.77 -10.04 2.82
CA ARG A 495 25.74 -9.92 1.72
C ARG A 495 25.58 -8.60 0.94
N HIS A 496 24.35 -8.18 0.69
CA HIS A 496 24.06 -7.03 -0.18
C HIS A 496 23.56 -5.79 0.57
N ARG A 497 23.03 -5.95 1.76
CA ARG A 497 22.52 -4.90 2.66
C ARG A 497 21.61 -3.88 1.96
N PRO A 498 20.60 -4.28 1.17
CA PRO A 498 19.68 -3.35 0.55
C PRO A 498 18.69 -2.82 1.58
N VAL A 499 18.27 -1.57 1.39
CA VAL A 499 17.17 -0.94 2.12
C VAL A 499 16.24 -0.23 1.14
N GLY A 500 15.04 0.11 1.57
CA GLY A 500 14.05 0.78 0.74
C GLY A 500 13.41 1.98 1.45
N LEU A 501 13.88 3.16 1.08
CA LEU A 501 13.28 4.42 1.49
C LEU A 501 12.15 4.78 0.53
N GLY A 502 10.99 5.12 1.07
CA GLY A 502 9.86 5.64 0.32
C GLY A 502 9.30 6.90 0.94
N VAL A 503 8.19 7.35 0.40
CA VAL A 503 7.51 8.56 0.85
C VAL A 503 6.02 8.32 1.03
N GLN A 504 5.34 9.21 1.75
CA GLN A 504 3.91 9.32 1.80
C GLN A 504 3.50 10.79 1.82
N GLY A 505 2.31 11.09 1.33
CA GLY A 505 1.77 12.44 1.37
C GLY A 505 2.39 13.41 0.36
N LEU A 506 2.87 12.96 -0.80
CA LEU A 506 3.34 13.89 -1.84
C LEU A 506 2.21 14.83 -2.30
N ALA A 507 1.01 14.31 -2.52
CA ALA A 507 -0.16 15.11 -2.88
C ALA A 507 -0.52 16.13 -1.80
N ASP A 508 -0.46 15.73 -0.53
CA ASP A 508 -0.69 16.62 0.60
C ASP A 508 0.35 17.76 0.66
N ALA A 509 1.63 17.43 0.44
CA ALA A 509 2.70 18.44 0.40
C ALA A 509 2.47 19.46 -0.73
N PHE A 510 2.08 19.01 -1.92
CA PHE A 510 1.76 19.90 -3.03
C PHE A 510 0.57 20.82 -2.72
N ILE A 511 -0.49 20.28 -2.12
CA ILE A 511 -1.65 21.07 -1.73
C ILE A 511 -1.28 22.14 -0.70
N LEU A 512 -0.49 21.78 0.31
CA LEU A 512 0.00 22.72 1.33
C LEU A 512 0.85 23.85 0.73
N LEU A 513 1.60 23.54 -0.33
CA LEU A 513 2.39 24.50 -1.09
C LEU A 513 1.59 25.23 -2.18
N ARG A 514 0.28 24.94 -2.32
CA ARG A 514 -0.59 25.48 -3.37
C ARG A 514 -0.08 25.18 -4.80
N LEU A 515 0.48 23.98 -5.00
CA LEU A 515 0.96 23.49 -6.28
C LEU A 515 -0.02 22.47 -6.86
N PRO A 516 -0.70 22.74 -7.99
CA PRO A 516 -1.42 21.71 -8.72
C PRO A 516 -0.51 20.54 -9.05
N PHE A 517 -0.98 19.31 -8.89
CA PHE A 517 -0.14 18.10 -8.92
C PHE A 517 0.69 17.95 -10.20
N THR A 518 0.14 18.34 -11.35
CA THR A 518 0.81 18.24 -12.66
C THR A 518 1.45 19.55 -13.14
N SER A 519 1.50 20.58 -12.29
CA SER A 519 2.17 21.84 -12.62
C SER A 519 3.68 21.67 -12.75
N ASP A 520 4.34 22.56 -13.51
CA ASP A 520 5.79 22.51 -13.71
C ASP A 520 6.57 22.62 -12.39
N LYS A 521 6.09 23.47 -11.48
CA LYS A 521 6.69 23.61 -10.14
C LYS A 521 6.53 22.33 -9.30
N ALA A 522 5.40 21.65 -9.40
CA ALA A 522 5.21 20.36 -8.73
C ALA A 522 6.12 19.28 -9.32
N LYS A 523 6.32 19.25 -10.64
CA LYS A 523 7.26 18.34 -11.31
C LYS A 523 8.71 18.58 -10.88
N GLU A 524 9.12 19.85 -10.80
CA GLU A 524 10.42 20.24 -10.30
C GLU A 524 10.64 19.82 -8.83
N LEU A 525 9.71 20.14 -7.96
CA LEU A 525 9.76 19.76 -6.55
C LEU A 525 9.77 18.23 -6.37
N ASN A 526 8.98 17.49 -7.14
CA ASN A 526 9.01 16.02 -7.16
C ASN A 526 10.42 15.49 -7.41
N GLN A 527 11.12 16.02 -8.40
CA GLN A 527 12.50 15.65 -8.70
C GLN A 527 13.46 16.03 -7.57
N GLU A 528 13.38 17.24 -7.05
CA GLU A 528 14.23 17.76 -5.98
C GLU A 528 14.06 16.99 -4.66
N ILE A 529 12.85 16.58 -4.31
CA ILE A 529 12.57 15.75 -3.13
C ILE A 529 13.33 14.42 -3.23
N PHE A 530 13.21 13.71 -4.34
CA PHE A 530 13.86 12.41 -4.51
C PHE A 530 15.38 12.54 -4.69
N GLU A 531 15.85 13.63 -5.29
CA GLU A 531 17.28 13.98 -5.30
C GLU A 531 17.82 14.12 -3.87
N THR A 532 17.11 14.85 -3.01
CA THR A 532 17.48 15.04 -1.60
C THR A 532 17.50 13.71 -0.85
N ILE A 533 16.49 12.86 -1.03
CA ILE A 533 16.41 11.55 -0.38
C ILE A 533 17.58 10.65 -0.79
N TYR A 534 17.86 10.57 -2.09
CA TYR A 534 18.95 9.72 -2.59
C TYR A 534 20.32 10.22 -2.15
N PHE A 535 20.54 11.54 -2.22
CA PHE A 535 21.78 12.17 -1.74
C PHE A 535 22.01 11.93 -0.23
N ALA A 536 20.97 12.13 0.58
CA ALA A 536 21.03 11.91 2.03
C ALA A 536 21.26 10.44 2.38
N ALA A 537 20.57 9.53 1.69
CA ALA A 537 20.72 8.10 1.91
C ALA A 537 22.11 7.59 1.54
N LEU A 538 22.67 8.07 0.43
CA LEU A 538 24.07 7.79 0.06
C LEU A 538 25.06 8.36 1.08
N THR A 539 24.84 9.57 1.55
CA THR A 539 25.66 10.19 2.61
C THR A 539 25.68 9.34 3.86
N ALA A 540 24.51 8.90 4.34
CA ALA A 540 24.41 8.00 5.49
C ALA A 540 25.10 6.65 5.23
N SER A 541 24.93 6.09 4.04
CA SER A 541 25.54 4.81 3.66
C SER A 541 27.08 4.90 3.61
N VAL A 542 27.64 6.02 3.19
CA VAL A 542 29.08 6.27 3.28
C VAL A 542 29.55 6.38 4.74
N GLU A 543 28.80 7.08 5.59
CA GLU A 543 29.13 7.18 7.02
C GLU A 543 29.11 5.81 7.71
N GLU A 544 28.12 4.99 7.43
CA GLU A 544 28.05 3.62 7.95
C GLU A 544 29.17 2.73 7.38
N ALA A 545 29.57 2.92 6.12
CA ALA A 545 30.71 2.20 5.53
C ALA A 545 32.05 2.57 6.17
N LYS A 546 32.24 3.83 6.54
CA LYS A 546 33.43 4.26 7.30
C LYS A 546 33.54 3.56 8.64
N LYS A 547 32.42 3.26 9.28
CA LYS A 547 32.35 2.64 10.59
C LYS A 547 32.44 1.11 10.52
N ASP A 548 31.61 0.49 9.68
CA ASP A 548 31.38 -0.95 9.68
C ASP A 548 31.81 -1.65 8.37
N GLY A 549 32.45 -0.92 7.45
CA GLY A 549 32.88 -1.42 6.15
C GLY A 549 31.78 -1.43 5.08
N VAL A 550 32.19 -1.69 3.85
CA VAL A 550 31.28 -1.83 2.70
C VAL A 550 30.48 -3.13 2.77
N TYR A 551 29.36 -3.19 2.02
CA TYR A 551 28.68 -4.48 1.86
C TYR A 551 29.53 -5.48 1.07
N GLU A 552 29.35 -6.78 1.32
CA GLU A 552 30.23 -7.82 0.81
C GLU A 552 30.38 -7.83 -0.71
N SER A 553 29.28 -7.64 -1.45
CA SER A 553 29.27 -7.65 -2.92
C SER A 553 29.56 -6.29 -3.57
N TYR A 554 30.11 -5.33 -2.82
CA TYR A 554 30.42 -3.97 -3.29
C TYR A 554 31.38 -3.95 -4.49
N LYS A 555 32.41 -4.77 -4.45
CA LYS A 555 33.46 -4.78 -5.48
C LYS A 555 32.89 -5.17 -6.84
N GLY A 556 33.13 -4.37 -7.85
CA GLY A 556 32.63 -4.55 -9.21
C GLY A 556 31.23 -4.00 -9.48
N SER A 557 30.55 -3.52 -8.45
CA SER A 557 29.26 -2.80 -8.60
C SER A 557 29.45 -1.46 -9.32
N PRO A 558 28.41 -0.93 -9.96
CA PRO A 558 28.46 0.41 -10.59
C PRO A 558 28.92 1.49 -9.62
N ILE A 559 28.37 1.51 -8.40
CA ILE A 559 28.72 2.52 -7.40
C ILE A 559 30.20 2.43 -6.97
N SER A 560 30.80 1.25 -7.01
CA SER A 560 32.25 1.09 -6.75
C SER A 560 33.14 1.77 -7.79
N LYS A 561 32.58 2.09 -8.95
CA LYS A 561 33.21 2.82 -10.05
C LYS A 561 32.77 4.29 -10.09
N GLY A 562 31.92 4.72 -9.15
CA GLY A 562 31.38 6.07 -9.10
C GLY A 562 30.18 6.30 -10.00
N GLU A 563 29.59 5.26 -10.59
CA GLU A 563 28.36 5.36 -11.38
C GLU A 563 27.13 5.32 -10.44
N LEU A 564 26.40 6.42 -10.37
CA LEU A 564 25.21 6.58 -9.54
C LEU A 564 23.93 6.35 -10.35
N GLN A 565 22.79 6.28 -9.67
CA GLN A 565 21.53 5.94 -10.34
C GLN A 565 21.17 6.90 -11.46
N HIS A 566 21.27 8.21 -11.26
CA HIS A 566 20.97 9.20 -12.28
C HIS A 566 21.90 9.07 -13.51
N ASN A 567 23.17 8.70 -13.33
CA ASN A 567 24.09 8.45 -14.46
C ASN A 567 23.61 7.26 -15.31
N MET A 568 23.03 6.22 -14.69
CA MET A 568 22.46 5.09 -15.44
C MET A 568 21.22 5.47 -16.30
N TRP A 569 20.63 6.65 -16.01
CA TRP A 569 19.57 7.25 -16.82
C TRP A 569 20.12 8.25 -17.85
N GLY A 570 21.42 8.43 -17.94
CA GLY A 570 22.05 9.40 -18.82
C GLY A 570 21.93 10.85 -18.34
N VAL A 571 21.75 11.05 -17.03
CA VAL A 571 21.69 12.37 -16.40
C VAL A 571 23.02 12.60 -15.66
N GLU A 572 23.65 13.72 -15.94
CA GLU A 572 24.93 14.09 -15.31
C GLU A 572 24.72 15.00 -14.10
N ASP A 573 25.75 15.12 -13.24
CA ASP A 573 25.65 15.91 -12.01
C ASP A 573 25.34 17.40 -12.29
N GLU A 574 25.77 17.90 -13.45
CA GLU A 574 25.55 19.28 -13.91
C GLU A 574 24.08 19.56 -14.30
N ASP A 575 23.32 18.52 -14.61
CA ASP A 575 21.90 18.60 -15.00
C ASP A 575 20.96 18.58 -13.80
N LEU A 576 21.51 18.41 -12.58
CA LEU A 576 20.73 18.31 -11.34
C LEU A 576 20.44 19.70 -10.74
N SER A 577 19.71 19.73 -9.63
CA SER A 577 19.22 20.98 -9.02
C SER A 577 20.31 21.96 -8.58
N GLY A 578 21.55 21.49 -8.44
CA GLY A 578 22.65 22.28 -7.85
C GLY A 578 22.55 22.50 -6.33
N ARG A 579 21.53 21.95 -5.69
CA ARG A 579 21.31 22.04 -4.24
C ARG A 579 22.38 21.26 -3.45
N TRP A 580 22.80 20.12 -3.95
CA TRP A 580 23.68 19.17 -3.27
C TRP A 580 25.01 19.02 -4.01
N ASP A 581 26.11 18.87 -3.28
CA ASP A 581 27.46 18.70 -3.85
C ASP A 581 27.73 17.23 -4.19
N TRP A 582 27.22 16.79 -5.33
CA TRP A 582 27.40 15.45 -5.85
C TRP A 582 28.85 15.08 -6.10
N LYS A 583 29.70 16.05 -6.45
CA LYS A 583 31.15 15.82 -6.70
C LYS A 583 31.87 15.43 -5.42
N VAL A 584 31.56 16.11 -4.31
CA VAL A 584 32.12 15.78 -3.00
C VAL A 584 31.63 14.42 -2.53
N LEU A 585 30.33 14.13 -2.65
CA LEU A 585 29.79 12.85 -2.27
C LEU A 585 30.41 11.70 -3.08
N ARG A 586 30.54 11.84 -4.40
CA ARG A 586 31.16 10.84 -5.29
C ARG A 586 32.60 10.55 -4.91
N LYS A 587 33.39 11.58 -4.60
CA LYS A 587 34.78 11.40 -4.08
C LYS A 587 34.79 10.61 -2.78
N SER A 588 33.83 10.89 -1.89
CA SER A 588 33.72 10.18 -0.61
C SER A 588 33.30 8.70 -0.83
N ILE A 589 32.37 8.42 -1.77
CA ILE A 589 31.99 7.08 -2.16
C ILE A 589 33.19 6.29 -2.71
N LEU A 590 33.94 6.88 -3.63
CA LEU A 590 35.11 6.24 -4.22
C LEU A 590 36.23 5.95 -3.19
N LYS A 591 36.32 6.78 -2.15
CA LYS A 591 37.32 6.62 -1.10
C LYS A 591 36.92 5.61 -0.04
N HIS A 592 35.65 5.61 0.40
CA HIS A 592 35.20 4.88 1.56
C HIS A 592 34.19 3.76 1.23
N GLY A 593 33.62 3.80 0.03
CA GLY A 593 32.53 2.94 -0.37
C GLY A 593 31.20 3.27 0.31
N VAL A 594 30.22 2.38 0.16
CA VAL A 594 28.90 2.47 0.79
C VAL A 594 28.56 1.18 1.53
N ARG A 595 27.73 1.31 2.57
CA ARG A 595 27.28 0.18 3.39
C ARG A 595 26.15 -0.61 2.72
N ASN A 596 25.38 0.01 1.82
CA ASN A 596 24.17 -0.53 1.22
C ASN A 596 24.29 -0.64 -0.30
N SER A 597 23.83 -1.74 -0.87
CA SER A 597 23.79 -1.90 -2.33
C SER A 597 22.67 -1.07 -2.98
N LEU A 598 21.55 -0.92 -2.31
CA LEU A 598 20.35 -0.22 -2.78
C LEU A 598 19.72 0.57 -1.61
N LEU A 599 19.04 1.68 -1.91
CA LEU A 599 18.58 2.63 -0.89
C LEU A 599 17.15 3.10 -1.04
N VAL A 600 16.65 3.33 -2.25
CA VAL A 600 15.37 4.01 -2.49
C VAL A 600 14.40 3.11 -3.23
N ALA A 601 13.23 2.88 -2.64
CA ALA A 601 12.18 2.05 -3.17
C ALA A 601 10.80 2.53 -2.68
N PRO A 602 10.20 3.52 -3.31
CA PRO A 602 8.88 4.03 -2.92
C PRO A 602 7.79 2.97 -3.03
N MET A 603 7.35 2.52 -1.85
CA MET A 603 6.31 1.52 -1.64
C MET A 603 4.91 2.16 -1.58
N PRO A 604 3.81 1.36 -1.65
CA PRO A 604 2.45 1.92 -1.70
C PRO A 604 2.00 2.66 -0.42
N THR A 605 2.53 2.36 0.74
CA THR A 605 2.18 2.94 2.06
C THR A 605 0.71 2.82 2.46
N ALA A 606 -0.02 1.82 1.98
CA ALA A 606 -1.47 1.71 2.14
C ALA A 606 -1.97 1.84 3.59
N SER A 607 -1.30 1.18 4.55
CA SER A 607 -1.65 1.25 5.97
C SER A 607 -0.92 2.36 6.73
N THR A 608 0.36 2.56 6.43
CA THR A 608 1.21 3.50 7.17
C THR A 608 0.86 4.96 6.88
N SER A 609 0.39 5.28 5.67
CA SER A 609 -0.13 6.61 5.34
C SER A 609 -1.44 6.91 6.10
N GLN A 610 -2.32 5.92 6.28
CA GLN A 610 -3.53 6.07 7.10
C GLN A 610 -3.20 6.39 8.55
N ILE A 611 -2.19 5.71 9.14
CA ILE A 611 -1.77 5.97 10.52
C ILE A 611 -1.35 7.42 10.69
N LEU A 612 -0.59 7.98 9.75
CA LEU A 612 -0.11 9.35 9.84
C LEU A 612 -1.11 10.39 9.31
N GLY A 613 -2.20 9.97 8.67
CA GLY A 613 -3.24 10.84 8.12
C GLY A 613 -2.84 11.50 6.80
N ASN A 614 -2.00 10.84 6.00
CA ASN A 614 -1.54 11.30 4.70
C ASN A 614 -2.19 10.53 3.55
N ASN A 615 -2.18 11.11 2.36
CA ASN A 615 -2.44 10.37 1.13
C ASN A 615 -1.33 9.35 0.87
N GLU A 616 -1.63 8.30 0.11
CA GLU A 616 -0.71 7.19 -0.14
C GLU A 616 0.49 7.63 -0.98
N CYS A 617 1.67 7.21 -0.57
CA CYS A 617 2.97 7.36 -1.24
C CYS A 617 3.13 8.68 -2.05
N PHE A 618 3.36 8.56 -3.33
CA PHE A 618 3.53 9.67 -4.28
C PHE A 618 2.31 9.87 -5.19
N GLU A 619 1.19 9.25 -4.86
CA GLU A 619 -0.02 9.29 -5.69
C GLU A 619 -0.82 10.57 -5.51
N PRO A 620 -1.49 11.07 -6.58
CA PRO A 620 -2.53 12.08 -6.43
C PRO A 620 -3.76 11.50 -5.72
N TYR A 621 -4.64 12.37 -5.24
CA TYR A 621 -5.93 11.93 -4.71
C TYR A 621 -6.79 11.29 -5.80
N THR A 622 -7.38 10.14 -5.49
CA THR A 622 -8.31 9.44 -6.40
C THR A 622 -9.71 10.02 -6.34
N SER A 623 -10.08 10.64 -5.23
CA SER A 623 -11.35 11.31 -5.02
C SER A 623 -11.22 12.31 -3.87
N ASN A 624 -11.98 13.41 -3.91
CA ASN A 624 -12.05 14.33 -2.79
C ASN A 624 -13.13 13.96 -1.75
N ILE A 625 -13.90 12.90 -2.02
CA ILE A 625 -14.85 12.32 -1.07
C ILE A 625 -14.83 10.80 -1.22
N TYR A 626 -14.73 10.07 -0.12
CA TYR A 626 -14.64 8.61 -0.13
C TYR A 626 -15.23 8.01 1.14
N THR A 627 -15.53 6.71 1.08
CA THR A 627 -16.01 5.96 2.25
C THR A 627 -14.84 5.25 2.93
N ARG A 628 -14.71 5.45 4.23
CA ARG A 628 -13.79 4.68 5.08
C ARG A 628 -14.57 3.63 5.85
N ARG A 629 -14.15 2.38 5.72
CA ARG A 629 -14.69 1.26 6.50
C ARG A 629 -13.81 0.97 7.70
N VAL A 630 -14.39 0.93 8.87
CA VAL A 630 -13.76 0.49 10.12
C VAL A 630 -14.69 -0.48 10.83
N LEU A 631 -14.23 -1.14 11.89
CA LEU A 631 -15.05 -2.13 12.62
C LEU A 631 -16.39 -1.58 13.13
N SER A 632 -16.48 -0.30 13.41
CA SER A 632 -17.68 0.39 13.88
C SER A 632 -18.63 0.84 12.77
N GLY A 633 -18.27 0.74 11.50
CA GLY A 633 -19.13 1.12 10.38
C GLY A 633 -18.41 1.82 9.22
N GLU A 634 -19.21 2.35 8.30
CA GLU A 634 -18.74 3.12 7.16
C GLU A 634 -18.88 4.62 7.43
N PHE A 635 -17.85 5.37 7.08
CA PHE A 635 -17.78 6.81 7.28
C PHE A 635 -17.46 7.51 5.98
N ILE A 636 -18.21 8.56 5.67
CA ILE A 636 -17.92 9.44 4.55
C ILE A 636 -16.86 10.43 4.99
N VAL A 637 -15.78 10.51 4.24
CA VAL A 637 -14.63 11.40 4.49
C VAL A 637 -14.41 12.29 3.29
N VAL A 638 -14.27 13.57 3.52
CA VAL A 638 -13.88 14.56 2.52
C VAL A 638 -12.38 14.83 2.65
N ASN A 639 -11.71 15.10 1.53
CA ASN A 639 -10.32 15.57 1.55
C ASN A 639 -10.20 16.75 2.52
N LYS A 640 -9.44 16.57 3.59
CA LYS A 640 -9.33 17.54 4.70
C LYS A 640 -8.89 18.93 4.26
N HIS A 641 -8.02 18.99 3.26
CA HIS A 641 -7.50 20.26 2.73
C HIS A 641 -8.58 21.00 1.96
N LEU A 642 -9.29 20.30 1.06
CA LEU A 642 -10.43 20.89 0.31
C LEU A 642 -11.53 21.34 1.26
N LEU A 643 -11.86 20.52 2.25
CA LEU A 643 -12.91 20.86 3.20
C LEU A 643 -12.55 22.12 4.00
N ASN A 644 -11.30 22.26 4.45
CA ASN A 644 -10.81 23.46 5.12
C ASN A 644 -10.92 24.69 4.21
N ASP A 645 -10.47 24.59 2.96
CA ASP A 645 -10.53 25.71 2.01
C ASP A 645 -12.00 26.13 1.73
N LEU A 646 -12.91 25.17 1.56
CA LEU A 646 -14.32 25.46 1.33
C LEU A 646 -15.01 26.05 2.57
N VAL A 647 -14.63 25.61 3.78
CA VAL A 647 -15.11 26.18 5.04
C VAL A 647 -14.63 27.62 5.20
N GLU A 648 -13.35 27.90 4.95
CA GLU A 648 -12.77 29.25 5.04
C GLU A 648 -13.40 30.23 4.04
N LEU A 649 -13.76 29.74 2.85
CA LEU A 649 -14.45 30.52 1.83
C LEU A 649 -15.97 30.66 2.07
N GLY A 650 -16.52 30.01 3.10
CA GLY A 650 -17.94 29.99 3.38
C GLY A 650 -18.78 29.22 2.34
N LEU A 651 -18.16 28.38 1.54
CA LEU A 651 -18.81 27.60 0.47
C LEU A 651 -19.29 26.22 0.94
N TRP A 652 -18.83 25.73 2.11
CA TRP A 652 -19.20 24.42 2.59
C TRP A 652 -20.57 24.40 3.26
N ASN A 653 -21.48 23.61 2.72
CA ASN A 653 -22.82 23.36 3.24
C ASN A 653 -23.32 21.97 2.78
N GLU A 654 -24.55 21.59 3.16
CA GLU A 654 -25.12 20.30 2.77
C GLU A 654 -25.34 20.18 1.25
N GLU A 655 -25.63 21.28 0.55
CA GLU A 655 -25.78 21.29 -0.90
C GLU A 655 -24.44 20.99 -1.59
N MET A 656 -23.39 21.71 -1.21
CA MET A 656 -22.03 21.48 -1.69
C MET A 656 -21.57 20.03 -1.46
N LYS A 657 -21.86 19.47 -0.30
CA LYS A 657 -21.58 18.07 0.00
C LYS A 657 -22.30 17.12 -0.94
N HIS A 658 -23.59 17.35 -1.21
CA HIS A 658 -24.36 16.53 -2.14
C HIS A 658 -23.87 16.67 -3.59
N GLU A 659 -23.48 17.86 -4.01
CA GLU A 659 -22.88 18.08 -5.33
C GLU A 659 -21.56 17.33 -5.46
N LEU A 660 -20.69 17.40 -4.45
CA LEU A 660 -19.41 16.68 -4.41
C LEU A 660 -19.62 15.17 -4.45
N MET A 661 -20.61 14.64 -3.72
CA MET A 661 -20.97 13.21 -3.78
C MET A 661 -21.51 12.82 -5.15
N GLY A 662 -22.39 13.65 -5.74
CA GLY A 662 -22.93 13.43 -7.07
C GLY A 662 -21.86 13.43 -8.17
N ALA A 663 -20.83 14.24 -8.00
CA ALA A 663 -19.69 14.34 -8.91
C ALA A 663 -18.57 13.30 -8.61
N ASN A 664 -18.83 12.29 -7.77
CA ASN A 664 -17.84 11.26 -7.38
C ASN A 664 -16.51 11.84 -6.83
N GLY A 665 -16.59 12.99 -6.17
CA GLY A 665 -15.45 13.68 -5.55
C GLY A 665 -14.68 14.61 -6.48
N SER A 666 -15.14 14.83 -7.71
CA SER A 666 -14.65 15.91 -8.58
C SER A 666 -15.27 17.25 -8.18
N ILE A 667 -14.50 18.32 -8.29
CA ILE A 667 -15.03 19.69 -8.10
C ILE A 667 -15.01 20.49 -9.41
N GLN A 668 -14.64 19.86 -10.53
CA GLN A 668 -14.42 20.58 -11.79
C GLN A 668 -15.69 21.27 -12.31
N ASP A 669 -16.83 20.59 -12.23
CA ASP A 669 -18.13 21.09 -12.75
C ASP A 669 -19.00 21.74 -11.67
N ILE A 670 -18.52 21.87 -10.43
CA ILE A 670 -19.27 22.53 -9.35
C ILE A 670 -19.16 24.04 -9.50
N GLU A 671 -20.30 24.70 -9.61
CA GLU A 671 -20.39 26.17 -9.69
C GLU A 671 -19.98 26.84 -8.38
N GLY A 672 -19.40 28.04 -8.47
CA GLY A 672 -19.01 28.84 -7.31
C GLY A 672 -17.66 28.49 -6.68
N ILE A 673 -17.03 27.40 -7.05
CA ILE A 673 -15.67 27.09 -6.60
C ILE A 673 -14.67 27.84 -7.49
N PRO A 674 -13.68 28.57 -6.91
CA PRO A 674 -12.64 29.25 -7.66
C PRO A 674 -11.79 28.32 -8.54
N ASP A 675 -11.38 28.81 -9.71
CA ASP A 675 -10.62 27.99 -10.69
C ASP A 675 -9.27 27.52 -10.17
N ASP A 676 -8.60 28.30 -9.34
CA ASP A 676 -7.34 27.91 -8.69
C ASP A 676 -7.51 26.71 -7.76
N LEU A 677 -8.64 26.62 -7.04
CA LEU A 677 -8.97 25.44 -6.24
C LEU A 677 -9.35 24.25 -7.13
N LYS A 678 -10.05 24.48 -8.24
CA LYS A 678 -10.34 23.41 -9.19
C LYS A 678 -9.07 22.77 -9.74
N GLU A 679 -8.07 23.57 -10.10
CA GLU A 679 -6.77 23.06 -10.55
C GLU A 679 -6.02 22.32 -9.41
N LEU A 680 -6.06 22.87 -8.18
CA LEU A 680 -5.34 22.31 -7.03
C LEU A 680 -5.90 20.93 -6.61
N TYR A 681 -7.21 20.75 -6.68
CA TYR A 681 -7.90 19.55 -6.19
C TYR A 681 -8.38 18.62 -7.31
N LYS A 682 -7.74 18.67 -8.48
CA LYS A 682 -7.95 17.64 -9.51
C LYS A 682 -7.72 16.25 -8.93
N THR A 683 -8.65 15.34 -9.24
CA THR A 683 -8.45 13.92 -8.96
C THR A 683 -7.56 13.29 -10.02
N VAL A 684 -7.01 12.11 -9.73
CA VAL A 684 -6.15 11.40 -10.69
C VAL A 684 -6.86 11.10 -12.03
N TRP A 685 -8.19 10.96 -12.01
CA TRP A 685 -9.01 10.72 -13.21
C TRP A 685 -9.05 11.90 -14.17
N GLU A 686 -8.77 13.09 -13.66
CA GLU A 686 -8.77 14.36 -14.38
C GLU A 686 -7.37 14.78 -14.84
N MET A 687 -6.36 13.95 -14.53
CA MET A 687 -4.96 14.15 -14.89
C MET A 687 -4.57 13.32 -16.11
N SER A 688 -3.62 13.83 -16.90
CA SER A 688 -3.02 13.04 -17.96
C SER A 688 -2.08 11.97 -17.40
N MET A 689 -2.23 10.73 -17.81
CA MET A 689 -1.28 9.67 -17.44
C MET A 689 0.12 9.92 -17.96
N LYS A 690 0.26 10.70 -19.05
CA LYS A 690 1.56 11.18 -19.52
C LYS A 690 2.28 11.97 -18.42
N ASP A 691 1.59 12.91 -17.75
CA ASP A 691 2.18 13.70 -16.66
C ASP A 691 2.58 12.82 -15.48
N ILE A 692 1.76 11.85 -15.13
CA ILE A 692 2.04 10.89 -14.05
C ILE A 692 3.30 10.04 -14.38
N ILE A 693 3.43 9.58 -15.62
CA ILE A 693 4.58 8.82 -16.10
C ILE A 693 5.84 9.71 -16.15
N ASP A 694 5.72 10.96 -16.58
CA ASP A 694 6.82 11.92 -16.59
C ASP A 694 7.34 12.19 -15.16
N MET A 695 6.44 12.37 -14.19
CA MET A 695 6.82 12.51 -12.79
C MET A 695 7.52 11.25 -12.26
N ALA A 696 7.02 10.06 -12.62
CA ALA A 696 7.65 8.79 -12.26
C ALA A 696 9.06 8.65 -12.87
N ARG A 697 9.25 9.12 -14.11
CA ARG A 697 10.56 9.16 -14.75
C ARG A 697 11.52 10.11 -14.02
N HIS A 698 11.10 11.34 -13.75
CA HIS A 698 11.96 12.36 -13.15
C HIS A 698 12.42 11.98 -11.74
N ARG A 699 11.54 11.46 -10.87
CA ARG A 699 11.97 10.92 -9.57
C ARG A 699 12.76 9.61 -9.72
N GLY A 700 12.52 8.85 -10.81
CA GLY A 700 13.20 7.59 -11.12
C GLY A 700 14.71 7.74 -11.27
N PHE A 701 15.22 8.94 -11.61
CA PHE A 701 16.65 9.23 -11.66
C PHE A 701 17.35 9.02 -10.29
N PHE A 702 16.58 9.05 -9.20
CA PHE A 702 17.07 8.93 -7.82
C PHE A 702 16.51 7.70 -7.09
N ILE A 703 15.85 6.80 -7.81
CA ILE A 703 15.30 5.56 -7.29
C ILE A 703 16.14 4.39 -7.83
N ASP A 704 17.04 3.90 -7.03
CA ASP A 704 17.96 2.82 -7.42
C ASP A 704 17.30 1.43 -7.46
N GLN A 705 16.19 1.23 -6.78
CA GLN A 705 15.29 0.10 -7.00
C GLN A 705 14.18 0.49 -7.99
N SER A 706 12.90 0.41 -7.62
CA SER A 706 11.79 0.84 -8.45
C SER A 706 10.73 1.55 -7.60
N GLN A 707 9.52 1.71 -8.16
CA GLN A 707 8.42 2.42 -7.53
C GLN A 707 7.09 1.73 -7.84
N SER A 708 6.19 1.69 -6.88
CA SER A 708 4.86 1.09 -7.01
C SER A 708 3.91 2.05 -7.74
N LEU A 709 4.07 2.15 -9.05
CA LEU A 709 3.34 3.10 -9.90
C LEU A 709 2.00 2.53 -10.34
N ASN A 710 0.90 3.01 -9.76
CA ASN A 710 -0.43 2.77 -10.30
C ASN A 710 -0.72 3.67 -11.50
N LEU A 711 -1.44 3.13 -12.49
CA LEU A 711 -1.96 3.91 -13.61
C LEU A 711 -3.49 3.86 -13.62
N PHE A 712 -4.10 4.96 -14.04
CA PHE A 712 -5.54 5.19 -13.95
C PHE A 712 -6.09 5.51 -15.32
N MET A 713 -7.20 4.87 -15.71
CA MET A 713 -7.79 5.13 -17.02
C MET A 713 -9.31 5.05 -16.96
N GLU A 714 -9.95 6.16 -17.26
CA GLU A 714 -11.37 6.21 -17.50
C GLU A 714 -11.68 5.78 -18.93
N GLY A 715 -12.66 4.87 -19.09
CA GLY A 715 -13.01 4.33 -20.40
C GLY A 715 -11.82 3.66 -21.08
N ALA A 716 -11.22 2.66 -20.40
CA ALA A 716 -10.06 1.94 -20.92
C ALA A 716 -10.35 1.24 -22.24
N THR A 717 -9.50 1.50 -23.23
CA THR A 717 -9.50 0.83 -24.54
C THR A 717 -8.12 0.27 -24.86
N MET A 718 -8.05 -0.74 -25.72
CA MET A 718 -6.79 -1.35 -26.16
C MET A 718 -5.81 -0.31 -26.71
N SER A 719 -6.30 0.67 -27.48
CA SER A 719 -5.49 1.72 -28.07
C SER A 719 -4.90 2.67 -27.03
N LYS A 720 -5.74 3.13 -26.06
CA LYS A 720 -5.29 4.03 -24.99
C LYS A 720 -4.25 3.33 -24.10
N LEU A 721 -4.51 2.06 -23.73
CA LEU A 721 -3.59 1.26 -22.93
C LEU A 721 -2.27 1.02 -23.64
N THR A 722 -2.31 0.68 -24.92
CA THR A 722 -1.11 0.51 -25.75
C THR A 722 -0.28 1.78 -25.75
N SER A 723 -0.88 2.93 -26.03
CA SER A 723 -0.19 4.22 -26.03
C SER A 723 0.45 4.53 -24.67
N MET A 724 -0.26 4.27 -23.57
CA MET A 724 0.21 4.51 -22.22
C MET A 724 1.41 3.61 -21.86
N HIS A 725 1.32 2.30 -22.12
CA HIS A 725 2.40 1.37 -21.84
C HIS A 725 3.65 1.62 -22.70
N PHE A 726 3.48 1.94 -23.97
CA PHE A 726 4.60 2.28 -24.85
C PHE A 726 5.25 3.60 -24.43
N TYR A 727 4.48 4.56 -23.98
CA TYR A 727 5.03 5.79 -23.42
C TYR A 727 5.86 5.51 -22.15
N ALA A 728 5.37 4.69 -21.24
CA ALA A 728 6.09 4.29 -20.04
C ALA A 728 7.40 3.53 -20.37
N TRP A 729 7.33 2.58 -21.31
CA TRP A 729 8.50 1.84 -21.77
C TRP A 729 9.54 2.73 -22.42
N LYS A 730 9.14 3.59 -23.38
CA LYS A 730 10.03 4.55 -24.06
C LYS A 730 10.59 5.62 -23.11
N SER A 731 9.88 5.95 -22.04
CA SER A 731 10.37 6.84 -21.00
C SER A 731 11.46 6.20 -20.12
N GLY A 732 11.74 4.91 -20.29
CA GLY A 732 12.78 4.18 -19.57
C GLY A 732 12.41 3.73 -18.16
N LEU A 733 11.13 3.71 -17.82
CA LEU A 733 10.68 3.21 -16.52
C LEU A 733 11.12 1.76 -16.29
N LYS A 734 11.38 1.42 -15.04
CA LYS A 734 11.62 0.05 -14.58
C LYS A 734 10.28 -0.65 -14.35
N THR A 735 9.47 -0.18 -13.42
CA THR A 735 8.07 -0.55 -13.28
C THR A 735 7.22 0.39 -14.13
N GLY A 736 6.58 -0.16 -15.14
CA GLY A 736 5.67 0.60 -16.00
C GLY A 736 4.29 0.74 -15.39
N MET A 737 3.81 -0.27 -14.66
CA MET A 737 2.52 -0.26 -14.00
C MET A 737 2.45 -1.32 -12.89
N TYR A 738 2.04 -0.89 -11.70
CA TYR A 738 1.63 -1.77 -10.61
C TYR A 738 0.19 -2.25 -10.88
N TYR A 739 -0.83 -1.54 -10.45
CA TYR A 739 -2.21 -1.82 -10.85
C TYR A 739 -2.69 -0.90 -11.96
N LEU A 740 -3.50 -1.44 -12.87
CA LEU A 740 -4.38 -0.64 -13.70
C LEU A 740 -5.69 -0.40 -12.92
N ARG A 741 -5.98 0.85 -12.64
CA ARG A 741 -7.25 1.25 -12.07
C ARG A 741 -8.13 1.80 -13.20
N THR A 742 -9.32 1.22 -13.37
CA THR A 742 -10.26 1.63 -14.43
C THR A 742 -11.53 2.19 -13.84
N LYS A 743 -12.12 3.14 -14.54
CA LYS A 743 -13.43 3.70 -14.27
C LYS A 743 -14.25 3.67 -15.57
N ALA A 744 -15.55 3.36 -15.49
CA ALA A 744 -16.41 3.40 -16.66
C ALA A 744 -16.51 4.83 -17.18
N ALA A 745 -16.55 5.01 -18.51
CA ALA A 745 -16.67 6.32 -19.13
C ALA A 745 -18.04 6.98 -18.85
N VAL A 746 -19.04 6.17 -18.51
CA VAL A 746 -20.38 6.63 -18.11
C VAL A 746 -20.77 5.88 -16.85
N ASP A 747 -20.85 6.57 -15.72
CA ASP A 747 -21.39 6.00 -14.51
C ASP A 747 -22.88 5.66 -14.71
N ALA A 748 -23.29 4.50 -14.24
CA ALA A 748 -24.71 4.20 -14.07
C ALA A 748 -25.31 5.29 -13.19
N ILE A 749 -26.35 5.97 -13.70
CA ILE A 749 -27.01 7.08 -13.01
C ILE A 749 -27.40 6.63 -11.60
N LYS A 750 -26.66 7.08 -10.59
CA LYS A 750 -27.04 6.89 -9.19
C LYS A 750 -28.07 7.93 -8.84
N PHE A 751 -29.34 7.52 -8.77
CA PHE A 751 -30.43 8.38 -8.30
C PHE A 751 -30.25 8.67 -6.81
N THR A 752 -30.32 9.88 -6.35
CA THR A 752 -31.46 10.75 -6.14
C THR A 752 -30.93 12.14 -5.80
N LEU A 753 -30.80 13.03 -6.75
CA LEU A 753 -30.75 14.46 -6.45
C LEU A 753 -32.19 14.95 -6.32
N LYS A 754 -32.57 15.54 -5.19
CA LYS A 754 -33.78 16.30 -5.09
C LYS A 754 -33.72 17.37 -6.16
N LYS A 755 -34.66 17.36 -7.15
CA LYS A 755 -34.82 18.46 -8.08
C LYS A 755 -35.01 19.74 -7.28
N LYS A 756 -34.24 20.79 -7.59
CA LYS A 756 -34.56 22.16 -7.18
C LYS A 756 -35.98 22.45 -7.62
N GLU A 757 -36.86 22.74 -6.67
CA GLU A 757 -38.14 23.30 -6.97
C GLU A 757 -37.90 24.71 -7.57
N VAL A 758 -38.02 24.78 -8.88
CA VAL A 758 -38.11 26.08 -9.57
C VAL A 758 -39.48 26.62 -9.23
N GLU A 759 -39.52 27.69 -8.46
CA GLU A 759 -40.75 28.47 -8.28
C GLU A 759 -41.30 28.85 -9.66
N SER A 760 -42.48 28.31 -10.00
CA SER A 760 -43.22 28.65 -11.20
C SER A 760 -43.98 29.92 -10.96
N PRO A 761 -43.98 30.89 -11.88
CA PRO A 761 -44.92 32.03 -11.83
C PRO A 761 -46.34 31.55 -12.13
N ALA A 762 -47.27 32.24 -11.50
CA ALA A 762 -48.69 32.00 -11.40
C ALA A 762 -49.43 31.62 -12.70
N SER A 763 -50.29 30.67 -12.52
CA SER A 763 -51.53 30.30 -13.21
C SER A 763 -52.03 31.13 -14.40
N VAL A 764 -52.21 30.46 -15.54
CA VAL A 764 -53.28 30.67 -16.50
C VAL A 764 -53.88 29.31 -16.84
N GLU A 765 -55.17 29.15 -16.64
CA GLU A 765 -55.95 27.97 -16.96
C GLU A 765 -55.95 27.69 -18.48
N PRO A 766 -55.88 26.47 -18.95
CA PRO A 766 -56.17 26.16 -20.35
C PRO A 766 -57.53 25.46 -20.51
N GLU A 767 -58.25 25.93 -21.49
CA GLU A 767 -59.42 25.32 -22.06
C GLU A 767 -59.20 23.88 -22.59
N VAL A 768 -60.18 23.10 -22.39
CA VAL A 768 -60.30 21.71 -22.85
C VAL A 768 -60.57 21.67 -24.36
N VAL A 769 -59.76 21.02 -25.13
CA VAL A 769 -60.09 20.47 -26.46
C VAL A 769 -59.87 18.98 -26.43
N LYS A 770 -61.01 18.28 -26.67
CA LYS A 770 -61.06 16.85 -26.96
C LYS A 770 -60.69 16.61 -28.41
N GLU A 771 -59.82 15.64 -28.68
CA GLU A 771 -59.80 14.95 -29.95
C GLU A 771 -59.41 13.45 -29.76
N GLU A 772 -60.04 12.64 -30.63
CA GLU A 772 -60.29 11.22 -30.53
C GLU A 772 -59.13 10.36 -31.04
N VAL A 773 -59.03 9.25 -30.37
CA VAL A 773 -58.68 7.83 -30.71
C VAL A 773 -58.24 7.50 -32.14
N GLY A 774 -57.15 6.80 -32.24
CA GLY A 774 -56.81 5.94 -33.37
C GLY A 774 -56.07 4.69 -32.87
N GLU A 775 -56.79 3.55 -32.90
CA GLU A 775 -56.26 2.19 -32.63
C GLU A 775 -55.27 1.76 -33.70
N VAL A 776 -54.18 1.13 -33.32
CA VAL A 776 -53.39 0.25 -34.20
C VAL A 776 -53.14 -1.09 -33.50
N GLU A 777 -53.74 -2.10 -34.06
CA GLU A 777 -53.53 -3.52 -33.75
C GLU A 777 -52.07 -3.96 -34.00
N ILE A 778 -51.48 -4.67 -33.05
CA ILE A 778 -50.30 -5.50 -33.32
C ILE A 778 -50.62 -6.94 -32.88
N THR A 779 -50.55 -7.82 -33.84
CA THR A 779 -50.79 -9.23 -33.80
C THR A 779 -49.78 -9.97 -32.90
N ARG A 780 -50.34 -10.88 -32.10
CA ARG A 780 -49.65 -11.90 -31.30
C ARG A 780 -49.09 -13.02 -32.15
N THR A 781 -47.93 -13.53 -31.76
CA THR A 781 -47.60 -14.94 -31.90
C THR A 781 -47.21 -15.53 -30.53
N GLU A 782 -47.95 -16.58 -30.16
CA GLU A 782 -47.75 -17.36 -28.93
C GLU A 782 -46.58 -18.34 -29.04
N LYS A 783 -45.80 -18.63 -27.96
CA LYS A 783 -45.98 -19.83 -27.11
C LYS A 783 -44.83 -19.95 -26.11
N ALA A 784 -45.13 -20.02 -24.85
CA ALA A 784 -44.89 -21.19 -24.02
C ALA A 784 -45.33 -20.91 -22.57
N ALA A 785 -45.93 -21.88 -21.98
CA ALA A 785 -46.63 -21.86 -20.71
C ALA A 785 -45.70 -21.71 -19.49
N ALA A 786 -46.09 -20.89 -18.51
CA ALA A 786 -45.61 -20.98 -17.14
C ALA A 786 -46.78 -20.96 -16.18
N THR A 787 -46.80 -21.95 -15.34
CA THR A 787 -47.72 -22.25 -14.24
C THR A 787 -47.65 -21.10 -13.19
N LYS A 788 -48.81 -20.57 -12.84
CA LYS A 788 -48.99 -19.66 -11.72
C LYS A 788 -49.07 -20.44 -10.42
N SER A 789 -48.18 -20.19 -9.47
CA SER A 789 -48.43 -20.37 -8.04
C SER A 789 -48.65 -19.02 -7.38
N LYS A 790 -49.77 -18.86 -6.74
CA LYS A 790 -50.10 -17.70 -5.89
C LYS A 790 -49.42 -17.92 -4.55
N GLU A 791 -48.40 -17.17 -4.23
CA GLU A 791 -47.94 -17.00 -2.85
C GLU A 791 -48.32 -15.61 -2.35
N LYS A 792 -48.90 -15.58 -1.15
CA LYS A 792 -49.23 -14.37 -0.41
C LYS A 792 -47.94 -13.71 0.07
N PRO A 793 -47.85 -12.36 0.25
CA PRO A 793 -46.70 -11.73 0.82
C PRO A 793 -46.53 -12.21 2.28
N VAL A 794 -45.40 -12.85 2.55
CA VAL A 794 -44.97 -13.21 3.90
C VAL A 794 -44.46 -11.92 4.57
N ALA A 795 -45.04 -11.56 5.70
CA ALA A 795 -44.54 -10.53 6.55
C ALA A 795 -43.15 -10.95 7.05
N VAL A 796 -42.12 -10.20 6.73
CA VAL A 796 -40.74 -10.43 7.22
C VAL A 796 -40.71 -10.01 8.67
N GLU A 797 -40.61 -10.96 9.59
CA GLU A 797 -40.34 -10.67 11.01
C GLU A 797 -38.94 -10.08 11.14
N PRO A 798 -38.72 -9.08 12.03
CA PRO A 798 -37.41 -8.54 12.24
C PRO A 798 -36.47 -9.59 12.83
N LEU A 799 -35.29 -9.70 12.28
CA LEU A 799 -34.22 -10.63 12.70
C LEU A 799 -33.92 -10.51 14.20
N SER A 800 -33.77 -11.64 14.86
CA SER A 800 -33.39 -11.70 16.26
C SER A 800 -31.94 -11.20 16.44
N PRO A 801 -31.56 -10.71 17.64
CA PRO A 801 -30.17 -10.27 17.88
C PRO A 801 -29.09 -11.34 17.66
N GLU A 802 -29.48 -12.63 17.71
CA GLU A 802 -28.57 -13.75 17.47
C GLU A 802 -28.39 -14.03 15.98
N GLU A 803 -29.45 -13.91 15.18
CA GLU A 803 -29.39 -13.98 13.71
C GLU A 803 -28.65 -12.81 13.11
N LEU A 804 -28.82 -11.61 13.66
CA LEU A 804 -28.04 -10.42 13.29
C LEU A 804 -26.54 -10.62 13.60
N LYS A 805 -26.22 -11.24 14.72
CA LYS A 805 -24.85 -11.59 15.09
C LYS A 805 -24.22 -12.62 14.15
N GLN A 806 -25.02 -13.59 13.69
CA GLN A 806 -24.58 -14.62 12.74
C GLN A 806 -24.36 -14.04 11.34
N ILE A 807 -25.23 -13.16 10.88
CA ILE A 807 -25.09 -12.45 9.59
C ILE A 807 -23.88 -11.51 9.65
N LEU A 808 -23.68 -10.80 10.75
CA LEU A 808 -22.50 -9.94 10.95
C LEU A 808 -21.19 -10.73 11.11
N SER A 809 -21.23 -11.98 11.55
CA SER A 809 -20.04 -12.85 11.57
C SER A 809 -19.72 -13.43 10.19
N GLN A 810 -20.72 -13.69 9.37
CA GLN A 810 -20.56 -14.18 7.99
C GLN A 810 -20.16 -13.06 7.01
N SER A 811 -20.61 -11.82 7.24
CA SER A 811 -20.16 -10.66 6.46
C SER A 811 -18.72 -10.25 6.76
N LYS A 812 -18.17 -10.66 7.89
CA LYS A 812 -16.75 -10.43 8.24
C LYS A 812 -15.75 -11.26 7.43
N GLU A 813 -16.20 -12.29 6.75
CA GLU A 813 -15.32 -13.14 5.93
C GLU A 813 -15.15 -12.64 4.48
N ASN A 814 -15.97 -11.70 4.00
CA ASN A 814 -16.01 -11.30 2.59
C ASN A 814 -15.52 -9.89 2.26
N ASP A 815 -15.15 -9.06 3.24
CA ASP A 815 -14.91 -7.61 3.01
C ASP A 815 -13.45 -7.15 3.11
N ASP A 816 -12.46 -8.04 3.14
CA ASP A 816 -11.03 -7.68 3.31
C ASP A 816 -10.21 -7.61 1.99
N ASP A 817 -10.84 -7.56 0.83
CA ASP A 817 -10.15 -7.65 -0.47
C ASP A 817 -9.59 -6.34 -1.03
N ASP A 818 -9.81 -5.19 -0.41
CA ASP A 818 -9.20 -3.93 -0.84
C ASP A 818 -7.86 -3.66 -0.15
N CYS A 819 -6.79 -3.93 -0.89
CA CYS A 819 -5.40 -3.41 -0.78
C CYS A 819 -4.77 -3.16 0.62
N LEU A 820 -5.26 -3.78 1.69
CA LEU A 820 -4.56 -3.90 2.97
C LEU A 820 -3.41 -4.93 2.91
N MET A 821 -3.22 -5.57 1.76
CA MET A 821 -2.32 -6.71 1.58
C MET A 821 -0.85 -6.34 1.44
N CYS A 822 -0.55 -5.08 1.10
CA CYS A 822 0.82 -4.62 1.01
C CYS A 822 1.32 -4.11 2.36
N GLY A 823 2.26 -4.84 2.95
CA GLY A 823 2.81 -4.57 4.28
C GLY A 823 3.76 -3.37 4.39
N SER A 824 3.69 -2.43 3.48
CA SER A 824 4.56 -1.24 3.47
C SER A 824 3.92 -0.05 4.15
#